data_c23a3cbe5cddcd13607deb3d65670cf4
#
_entry.id   c23a3cbe5cddcd13607deb3d65670cf4
#
_cell.length_a   1.000
_cell.length_b   1.000
_cell.length_c   1.000
_cell.angle_alpha   90.00
_cell.angle_beta   90.00
_cell.angle_gamma   90.00
#
_symmetry.space_group_name_H-M   'P 1'
#
loop_
_entity.id
_entity.type
_entity.pdbx_description
1 polymer ?
#
loop_
_entity_poly.entity_id
_entity_poly.type
_entity_poly.pdbx_seq_one_letter_code
_entity_poly.pdbx_strand_id
1 'polypeptide(L)'
;MAQSSDYSKALFLFLSVHWGLYTMEFRKLRLDGNAYKQGDIITSDEADTMTDDKTTAKSLQRIVTMCEAVTPGNIYNRVGKGSYRNQKVFFEKADDKVQRHVKTITGKRISEAVELAASLSIPIFFKPGPREFIDPNKQLIYNDVATPLHTFYRKTDDGLDYKLTIGNGLQPSSHRTVILSNNPSLFCIDNHLLHFGEGLNGNLLRPFTNSEWVHIPKRMENEYLRKMILKIASKIDISAEGFDVVEQYPDGHGVLSLERTIAGEYHYSLSFEYNGKTFAEKSTREKSVTLHDDGDEVRFVCINRNRQWEKETRRRLDEELHLPHQGSLSALLNWTKANTEALNGMGITVEQLTARKYYIGDVRITHEETRRGDWFQMHIRLNFDNGMSIPLTAMRKELTNGEKQFLLPNGEWFVIPDEWLARYSPLMMFGRRNREGGVSVHRSQDKILEHLDLSVKPDERKQPADYSLPQGLNATLRKYQEDGYRWLLGHYYAATGCCLSDDMGLGKTIQSIALILKYKEISSKAASVSQSSEKKPSGMEQSLFSDEEMGGTGSSAVSPVLVAAPASVVHNWRNEIRKFAPSLKELVYAGSIADREKMRKHLNDYDVIVSTYATMRNDIDELAKVEWGLAIFDESQVFKNSESQIYDATQRIACPCRIALSGTPMENNLRELWSLMSILNPSLLGDADDFRRNFINPISENIKSKNTEILRQLVAPYFLRRTKAEVLDSLPDRQDEIVYCEMTPEQTTLYAEVQSRMRNMLLQDKDKINTISALTAITRLRQIACAPAMIGNDSPSGKLAEVYERLSELRGTDHKVLIFSEYVSLLGIVADELKRRGWDYAMLTGETRDREKVIDHFQQEPGCQFFLISLKAGGLGLNLTEADYVFLLDPWWNVTLEEQAISRAHRQGQRRSVFVYRFISSGTLEEEILRIQDRKQSLINAVLSCLNK
;
A
#
# COMPACT_ATOMS: atom_id res chain seq x y z
N MET A 1 54.63 5.77 18.29
CA MET A 1 54.62 4.48 18.99
C MET A 1 53.48 4.56 20.03
N ALA A 2 52.28 4.19 19.63
CA ALA A 2 51.13 4.10 20.55
C ALA A 2 51.23 2.72 21.19
N GLN A 3 51.28 2.68 22.52
CA GLN A 3 51.21 1.48 23.30
C GLN A 3 49.86 0.77 22.99
N SER A 4 49.90 -0.41 22.42
CA SER A 4 48.76 -1.31 22.30
C SER A 4 48.30 -1.63 23.72
N SER A 5 47.18 -1.08 24.11
CA SER A 5 46.57 -1.35 25.41
C SER A 5 46.05 -2.79 25.47
N ASP A 6 46.56 -3.57 26.39
CA ASP A 6 46.17 -4.95 26.76
C ASP A 6 44.74 -5.12 27.30
N TYR A 7 43.77 -4.40 26.71
CA TYR A 7 42.39 -4.49 27.13
C TYR A 7 41.55 -5.28 26.12
N SER A 8 41.02 -6.41 26.55
CA SER A 8 39.88 -7.04 25.87
C SER A 8 38.59 -6.31 26.26
N LYS A 9 37.56 -6.51 25.46
CA LYS A 9 36.22 -5.92 25.63
C LYS A 9 35.22 -7.01 25.91
N ALA A 10 34.16 -6.73 26.70
CA ALA A 10 33.10 -7.69 26.98
C ALA A 10 31.71 -7.04 27.09
N LEU A 11 30.68 -7.79 26.76
CA LEU A 11 29.29 -7.44 27.00
C LEU A 11 28.85 -8.02 28.36
N PHE A 12 28.32 -7.20 29.23
CA PHE A 12 27.81 -7.59 30.55
C PHE A 12 26.30 -7.50 30.59
N LEU A 13 25.67 -8.57 30.97
CA LEU A 13 24.24 -8.68 31.22
C LEU A 13 23.99 -8.65 32.73
N PHE A 14 23.00 -7.90 33.21
CA PHE A 14 22.70 -7.88 34.65
C PHE A 14 21.23 -7.50 34.88
N LEU A 15 20.72 -7.93 36.01
CA LEU A 15 19.38 -7.62 36.42
C LEU A 15 19.35 -6.23 37.05
N SER A 16 18.57 -5.36 36.43
CA SER A 16 18.31 -4.02 36.98
C SER A 16 17.50 -4.09 38.27
N VAL A 17 17.70 -3.14 39.15
CA VAL A 17 16.89 -2.98 40.36
C VAL A 17 15.43 -2.62 40.08
N HIS A 18 15.14 -2.28 38.81
CA HIS A 18 13.81 -1.84 38.38
C HIS A 18 13.07 -2.96 37.63
N TRP A 19 11.89 -3.33 38.08
CA TRP A 19 10.93 -4.24 37.45
C TRP A 19 11.44 -5.63 37.03
N GLY A 20 12.59 -6.06 37.57
CA GLY A 20 13.22 -7.30 37.10
C GLY A 20 13.62 -7.27 35.62
N LEU A 21 13.96 -6.11 35.12
CA LEU A 21 14.49 -5.88 33.77
C LEU A 21 15.94 -6.35 33.71
N TYR A 22 16.29 -7.09 32.67
CA TYR A 22 17.67 -7.24 32.28
C TYR A 22 18.14 -6.01 31.52
N THR A 23 19.38 -5.62 31.74
CA THR A 23 20.07 -4.54 31.05
C THR A 23 21.49 -4.96 30.72
N MET A 24 22.23 -4.16 30.00
CA MET A 24 23.56 -4.50 29.54
C MET A 24 24.51 -3.31 29.56
N GLU A 25 25.79 -3.62 29.70
CA GLU A 25 26.88 -2.66 29.60
C GLU A 25 28.00 -3.23 28.74
N PHE A 26 28.57 -2.41 27.88
CA PHE A 26 29.75 -2.78 27.11
C PHE A 26 30.98 -2.14 27.75
N ARG A 27 31.91 -2.97 28.22
CA ARG A 27 33.04 -2.54 29.03
C ARG A 27 34.37 -3.06 28.53
N LYS A 28 35.43 -2.34 28.83
CA LYS A 28 36.80 -2.81 28.76
C LYS A 28 37.04 -3.90 29.81
N LEU A 29 37.84 -4.90 29.46
CA LEU A 29 38.32 -5.93 30.39
C LEU A 29 39.83 -5.79 30.56
N ARG A 30 40.29 -5.94 31.79
CA ARG A 30 41.70 -6.05 32.13
C ARG A 30 41.97 -7.41 32.75
N LEU A 31 42.96 -8.12 32.22
CA LEU A 31 43.40 -9.40 32.80
C LEU A 31 44.27 -9.10 34.02
N ASP A 32 43.93 -9.73 35.16
CA ASP A 32 44.67 -9.61 36.42
C ASP A 32 44.88 -11.05 36.97
N GLY A 33 46.04 -11.63 36.62
CA GLY A 33 46.34 -13.05 36.84
C GLY A 33 45.45 -13.96 35.96
N ASN A 34 44.75 -14.90 36.58
CA ASN A 34 43.78 -15.81 35.93
C ASN A 34 42.33 -15.28 35.88
N ALA A 35 42.10 -14.05 36.31
CA ALA A 35 40.76 -13.50 36.39
C ALA A 35 40.69 -12.14 35.66
N TYR A 36 39.51 -11.77 35.22
CA TYR A 36 39.29 -10.47 34.64
C TYR A 36 38.76 -9.45 35.67
N LYS A 37 39.21 -8.22 35.55
CA LYS A 37 38.62 -7.04 36.22
C LYS A 37 37.79 -6.24 35.27
N GLN A 38 36.65 -5.72 35.75
CA GLN A 38 35.82 -4.77 35.01
C GLN A 38 36.59 -3.45 34.84
N GLY A 39 36.71 -2.98 33.61
CA GLY A 39 37.18 -1.67 33.28
C GLY A 39 36.04 -0.67 33.06
N ASP A 40 36.35 0.47 32.43
CA ASP A 40 35.39 1.52 32.12
C ASP A 40 34.39 1.11 31.06
N ILE A 41 33.23 1.79 31.05
CA ILE A 41 32.23 1.62 30.01
C ILE A 41 32.80 2.20 28.70
N ILE A 42 32.67 1.45 27.61
CA ILE A 42 33.10 1.90 26.29
C ILE A 42 32.07 2.90 25.74
N THR A 43 32.52 4.07 25.34
CA THR A 43 31.69 5.09 24.70
C THR A 43 31.65 4.93 23.20
N SER A 44 30.71 5.61 22.52
CA SER A 44 30.59 5.58 21.06
C SER A 44 31.86 6.04 20.34
N ASP A 45 32.49 7.11 20.84
CA ASP A 45 33.72 7.66 20.27
C ASP A 45 34.90 6.71 20.45
N GLU A 46 34.96 6.00 21.57
CA GLU A 46 36.00 5.00 21.81
C GLU A 46 35.78 3.75 20.93
N ALA A 47 34.52 3.34 20.71
CA ALA A 47 34.20 2.21 19.85
C ALA A 47 34.70 2.40 18.42
N ASP A 48 34.67 3.63 17.93
CA ASP A 48 35.10 4.01 16.57
C ASP A 48 36.63 3.87 16.39
N THR A 49 37.36 4.07 17.48
CA THR A 49 38.84 4.02 17.48
C THR A 49 39.45 2.67 17.86
N MET A 50 38.59 1.68 18.23
CA MET A 50 39.02 0.35 18.68
C MET A 50 39.43 -0.62 17.58
N THR A 51 39.18 -0.28 16.31
CA THR A 51 39.49 -1.13 15.18
C THR A 51 39.66 -0.30 13.91
N ASP A 52 40.56 -0.70 13.05
CA ASP A 52 40.79 -0.06 11.73
C ASP A 52 39.72 -0.52 10.70
N ASP A 53 39.02 -1.60 10.96
CA ASP A 53 37.93 -2.10 10.08
C ASP A 53 36.64 -1.33 10.31
N LYS A 54 36.24 -0.55 9.31
CA LYS A 54 35.02 0.27 9.35
C LYS A 54 33.73 -0.53 9.59
N THR A 55 33.68 -1.79 9.18
CA THR A 55 32.50 -2.65 9.37
C THR A 55 32.39 -3.09 10.82
N THR A 56 33.53 -3.51 11.39
CA THR A 56 33.64 -3.87 12.81
C THR A 56 33.42 -2.65 13.70
N ALA A 57 33.97 -1.47 13.35
CA ALA A 57 33.74 -0.23 14.08
C ALA A 57 32.26 0.12 14.18
N LYS A 58 31.51 0.09 13.06
CA LYS A 58 30.06 0.30 13.04
C LYS A 58 29.32 -0.71 13.91
N SER A 59 29.73 -1.96 13.89
CA SER A 59 29.12 -3.01 14.72
C SER A 59 29.36 -2.77 16.20
N LEU A 60 30.56 -2.32 16.58
CA LEU A 60 30.88 -1.94 17.97
C LEU A 60 30.07 -0.72 18.42
N GLN A 61 29.98 0.32 17.60
CA GLN A 61 29.13 1.50 17.87
C GLN A 61 27.66 1.10 18.05
N ARG A 62 27.16 0.14 17.23
CA ARG A 62 25.80 -0.36 17.37
C ARG A 62 25.59 -1.07 18.70
N ILE A 63 26.55 -1.87 19.18
CA ILE A 63 26.49 -2.47 20.52
C ILE A 63 26.44 -1.41 21.60
N VAL A 64 27.31 -0.39 21.55
CA VAL A 64 27.32 0.75 22.49
C VAL A 64 25.96 1.45 22.51
N THR A 65 25.44 1.82 21.34
CA THR A 65 24.15 2.49 21.20
C THR A 65 23.01 1.65 21.81
N MET A 66 23.03 0.33 21.62
CA MET A 66 22.03 -0.57 22.20
C MET A 66 22.17 -0.64 23.73
N CYS A 67 23.40 -0.63 24.26
CA CYS A 67 23.66 -0.57 25.70
C CYS A 67 23.17 0.75 26.33
N GLU A 68 23.48 1.86 25.70
CA GLU A 68 23.03 3.19 26.14
C GLU A 68 21.51 3.29 26.18
N ALA A 69 20.85 2.77 25.14
CA ALA A 69 19.39 2.87 25.00
C ALA A 69 18.63 2.05 26.07
N VAL A 70 19.25 1.08 26.72
CA VAL A 70 18.62 0.28 27.79
C VAL A 70 19.05 0.74 29.20
N THR A 71 19.75 1.86 29.29
CA THR A 71 20.05 2.47 30.61
C THR A 71 18.78 3.05 31.24
N PRO A 72 18.63 2.99 32.57
CA PRO A 72 17.45 3.54 33.24
C PRO A 72 17.16 5.00 32.89
N GLY A 73 18.22 5.82 32.71
CA GLY A 73 18.06 7.24 32.30
C GLY A 73 17.47 7.39 30.91
N ASN A 74 17.95 6.63 29.94
CA ASN A 74 17.47 6.69 28.57
C ASN A 74 16.09 6.04 28.41
N ILE A 75 15.80 4.97 29.14
CA ILE A 75 14.45 4.41 29.22
C ILE A 75 13.48 5.46 29.75
N TYR A 76 13.83 6.14 30.85
CA TYR A 76 13.00 7.23 31.38
C TYR A 76 12.85 8.38 30.39
N ASN A 77 13.92 8.82 29.74
CA ASN A 77 13.88 9.91 28.77
C ASN A 77 12.97 9.56 27.57
N ARG A 78 12.95 8.29 27.18
CA ARG A 78 12.19 7.82 26.00
C ARG A 78 10.72 7.53 26.32
N VAL A 79 10.43 6.97 27.49
CA VAL A 79 9.10 6.43 27.82
C VAL A 79 8.45 7.16 29.00
N GLY A 80 9.21 7.70 29.94
CA GLY A 80 8.71 8.29 31.18
C GLY A 80 8.71 9.81 31.23
N LYS A 81 9.54 10.47 30.37
CA LYS A 81 9.68 11.94 30.36
C LYS A 81 8.39 12.57 29.83
N GLY A 82 7.83 13.51 30.60
CA GLY A 82 6.55 14.14 30.27
C GLY A 82 5.37 13.57 31.10
N SER A 83 5.35 12.24 31.30
CA SER A 83 4.30 11.57 32.10
C SER A 83 4.64 11.45 33.59
N TYR A 84 5.92 11.42 33.90
CA TYR A 84 6.40 11.25 35.28
C TYR A 84 7.39 12.36 35.68
N ARG A 85 7.27 12.87 36.89
CA ARG A 85 8.05 14.01 37.36
C ARG A 85 9.58 13.80 37.31
N ASN A 86 10.05 12.59 37.56
CA ASN A 86 11.46 12.22 37.45
C ASN A 86 11.60 10.69 37.31
N GLN A 87 12.82 10.24 37.00
CA GLN A 87 13.16 8.83 36.82
C GLN A 87 12.77 7.93 38.02
N LYS A 88 12.94 8.41 39.23
CA LYS A 88 12.60 7.62 40.45
C LYS A 88 11.09 7.34 40.50
N VAL A 89 10.28 8.38 40.28
CA VAL A 89 8.80 8.26 40.28
C VAL A 89 8.32 7.39 39.10
N PHE A 90 8.95 7.46 37.95
CA PHE A 90 8.67 6.58 36.83
C PHE A 90 8.82 5.10 37.21
N PHE A 91 10.00 4.72 37.76
CA PHE A 91 10.24 3.32 38.11
C PHE A 91 9.42 2.81 39.28
N GLU A 92 8.94 3.72 40.14
CA GLU A 92 8.09 3.36 41.27
C GLU A 92 6.60 3.25 40.93
N LYS A 93 6.10 4.04 39.98
CA LYS A 93 4.66 4.23 39.75
C LYS A 93 4.17 3.89 38.34
N ALA A 94 5.05 3.51 37.42
CA ALA A 94 4.60 3.12 36.07
C ALA A 94 3.73 1.86 36.13
N ASP A 95 2.66 1.87 35.35
CA ASP A 95 1.72 0.77 35.28
C ASP A 95 2.33 -0.48 34.58
N ASP A 96 1.65 -1.62 34.71
CA ASP A 96 2.09 -2.91 34.16
C ASP A 96 2.23 -2.88 32.63
N LYS A 97 1.53 -1.96 31.96
CA LYS A 97 1.53 -1.84 30.49
C LYS A 97 2.82 -1.18 30.03
N VAL A 98 3.17 -0.05 30.67
CA VAL A 98 4.43 0.64 30.46
C VAL A 98 5.61 -0.29 30.77
N GLN A 99 5.55 -1.02 31.89
CA GLN A 99 6.58 -1.98 32.25
C GLN A 99 6.76 -3.08 31.20
N ARG A 100 5.66 -3.64 30.67
CA ARG A 100 5.69 -4.65 29.60
C ARG A 100 6.29 -4.11 28.32
N HIS A 101 5.90 -2.90 27.92
CA HIS A 101 6.44 -2.23 26.75
C HIS A 101 7.95 -2.02 26.86
N VAL A 102 8.41 -1.49 27.97
CA VAL A 102 9.84 -1.34 28.26
C VAL A 102 10.57 -2.67 28.24
N LYS A 103 10.01 -3.73 28.83
CA LYS A 103 10.58 -5.09 28.81
C LYS A 103 10.74 -5.60 27.39
N THR A 104 9.79 -5.37 26.52
CA THR A 104 9.83 -5.81 25.12
C THR A 104 10.94 -5.10 24.34
N ILE A 105 10.99 -3.76 24.43
CA ILE A 105 12.03 -2.97 23.74
C ILE A 105 13.43 -3.34 24.25
N THR A 106 13.59 -3.43 25.56
CA THR A 106 14.87 -3.77 26.17
C THR A 106 15.31 -5.18 25.78
N GLY A 107 14.40 -6.14 25.83
CA GLY A 107 14.67 -7.53 25.46
C GLY A 107 15.12 -7.67 24.01
N LYS A 108 14.46 -6.99 23.08
CA LYS A 108 14.87 -6.98 21.67
C LYS A 108 16.29 -6.44 21.48
N ARG A 109 16.64 -5.35 22.17
CA ARG A 109 17.99 -4.78 22.08
C ARG A 109 19.06 -5.66 22.70
N ILE A 110 18.73 -6.37 23.79
CA ILE A 110 19.64 -7.33 24.40
C ILE A 110 19.89 -8.49 23.44
N SER A 111 18.85 -9.03 22.81
CA SER A 111 19.02 -10.13 21.84
C SER A 111 19.89 -9.71 20.65
N GLU A 112 19.65 -8.54 20.07
CA GLU A 112 20.45 -7.99 18.97
C GLU A 112 21.92 -7.74 19.37
N ALA A 113 22.15 -7.24 20.60
CA ALA A 113 23.50 -6.98 21.10
C ALA A 113 24.28 -8.27 21.41
N VAL A 114 23.61 -9.26 21.95
CA VAL A 114 24.19 -10.60 22.24
C VAL A 114 24.59 -11.28 20.94
N GLU A 115 23.71 -11.32 19.95
CA GLU A 115 23.97 -11.89 18.62
C GLU A 115 25.15 -11.19 17.94
N LEU A 116 25.16 -9.86 17.96
CA LEU A 116 26.24 -9.06 17.36
C LEU A 116 27.57 -9.23 18.13
N ALA A 117 27.55 -9.31 19.47
CA ALA A 117 28.73 -9.57 20.27
C ALA A 117 29.29 -10.96 19.99
N ALA A 118 28.46 -11.97 19.90
CA ALA A 118 28.84 -13.33 19.56
C ALA A 118 29.47 -13.43 18.17
N SER A 119 28.87 -12.78 17.15
CA SER A 119 29.41 -12.75 15.79
C SER A 119 30.78 -12.09 15.70
N LEU A 120 31.10 -11.17 16.61
CA LEU A 120 32.39 -10.50 16.73
C LEU A 120 33.35 -11.21 17.71
N SER A 121 32.99 -12.39 18.21
CA SER A 121 33.75 -13.15 19.23
C SER A 121 34.02 -12.34 20.51
N ILE A 122 33.13 -11.42 20.87
CA ILE A 122 33.22 -10.62 22.08
C ILE A 122 32.67 -11.45 23.24
N PRO A 123 33.44 -11.65 24.35
CA PRO A 123 32.98 -12.41 25.48
C PRO A 123 31.78 -11.76 26.17
N ILE A 124 30.82 -12.58 26.58
CA ILE A 124 29.60 -12.16 27.24
C ILE A 124 29.59 -12.74 28.65
N PHE A 125 29.25 -11.95 29.64
CA PHE A 125 29.18 -12.35 31.04
C PHE A 125 27.93 -11.83 31.73
N PHE A 126 27.49 -12.48 32.79
CA PHE A 126 26.68 -11.81 33.78
C PHE A 126 27.57 -10.90 34.63
N LYS A 127 27.12 -9.66 34.85
CA LYS A 127 27.88 -8.65 35.59
C LYS A 127 28.05 -9.10 37.06
N PRO A 128 29.29 -9.32 37.52
CA PRO A 128 29.56 -9.61 38.92
C PRO A 128 29.33 -8.39 39.82
N GLY A 129 29.38 -8.61 41.12
CA GLY A 129 29.37 -7.52 42.10
C GLY A 129 30.54 -6.58 41.94
N PRO A 130 30.45 -5.35 42.50
CA PRO A 130 31.42 -4.28 42.22
C PRO A 130 32.86 -4.58 42.68
N ARG A 131 33.08 -5.62 43.55
CA ARG A 131 34.38 -6.04 44.07
C ARG A 131 34.75 -7.43 43.62
N GLU A 132 33.93 -8.11 42.81
CA GLU A 132 34.16 -9.51 42.39
C GLU A 132 34.99 -9.51 41.09
N PHE A 133 35.90 -10.49 41.01
CA PHE A 133 36.60 -10.79 39.76
C PHE A 133 35.69 -11.59 38.83
N ILE A 134 35.93 -11.48 37.55
CA ILE A 134 35.25 -12.24 36.52
C ILE A 134 36.05 -13.52 36.26
N ASP A 135 35.45 -14.66 36.57
CA ASP A 135 36.00 -15.96 36.20
C ASP A 135 35.78 -16.21 34.70
N PRO A 136 36.86 -16.41 33.92
CA PRO A 136 36.75 -16.74 32.49
C PRO A 136 35.85 -17.94 32.23
N ASN A 137 35.80 -18.92 33.13
CA ASN A 137 34.97 -20.12 33.00
C ASN A 137 33.47 -19.86 33.13
N LYS A 138 33.08 -18.65 33.55
CA LYS A 138 31.69 -18.20 33.63
C LYS A 138 31.26 -17.40 32.38
N GLN A 139 32.03 -17.44 31.31
CA GLN A 139 31.62 -16.83 30.06
C GLN A 139 30.33 -17.47 29.56
N LEU A 140 29.42 -16.62 29.09
CA LEU A 140 28.19 -17.06 28.45
C LEU A 140 28.46 -17.43 27.02
N ILE A 141 28.08 -18.61 26.61
CA ILE A 141 28.29 -19.17 25.29
C ILE A 141 26.99 -19.02 24.51
N TYR A 142 26.98 -18.16 23.48
CA TYR A 142 25.82 -18.00 22.60
C TYR A 142 25.78 -19.14 21.58
N ASN A 143 24.63 -19.76 21.45
CA ASN A 143 24.35 -20.72 20.41
C ASN A 143 23.50 -20.05 19.33
N ASP A 144 24.04 -19.92 18.12
CA ASP A 144 23.37 -19.33 16.95
C ASP A 144 22.33 -20.26 16.31
N VAL A 145 22.36 -21.55 16.67
CA VAL A 145 21.38 -22.53 16.22
C VAL A 145 20.16 -22.51 17.13
N ALA A 146 19.00 -22.39 16.52
CA ALA A 146 17.73 -22.43 17.24
C ALA A 146 17.60 -23.76 18.01
N THR A 147 17.38 -23.65 19.29
CA THR A 147 17.32 -24.80 20.20
C THR A 147 15.96 -25.48 20.10
N PRO A 148 15.90 -26.77 19.81
CA PRO A 148 14.63 -27.49 19.73
C PRO A 148 13.96 -27.62 21.11
N LEU A 149 12.64 -27.59 21.05
CA LEU A 149 11.78 -27.80 22.20
C LEU A 149 11.06 -29.13 22.06
N HIS A 150 10.93 -29.85 23.17
CA HIS A 150 10.10 -31.04 23.27
C HIS A 150 9.11 -30.86 24.41
N THR A 151 7.84 -31.18 24.19
CA THR A 151 6.82 -31.19 25.22
C THR A 151 6.27 -32.60 25.40
N PHE A 152 6.19 -33.04 26.64
CA PHE A 152 5.58 -34.30 27.02
C PHE A 152 4.27 -34.04 27.78
N TYR A 153 3.19 -34.63 27.33
CA TYR A 153 1.85 -34.51 27.88
C TYR A 153 1.44 -35.84 28.54
N ARG A 154 0.75 -35.74 29.68
CA ARG A 154 0.13 -36.86 30.34
C ARG A 154 -1.30 -36.53 30.68
N LYS A 155 -2.22 -37.35 30.21
CA LYS A 155 -3.66 -37.21 30.56
C LYS A 155 -3.87 -37.81 31.95
N THR A 156 -4.54 -37.07 32.84
CA THR A 156 -4.89 -37.46 34.18
C THR A 156 -6.40 -37.40 34.36
N ASP A 157 -6.92 -37.98 35.46
CA ASP A 157 -8.38 -37.92 35.73
C ASP A 157 -8.89 -36.49 35.91
N ASP A 158 -8.04 -35.57 36.38
CA ASP A 158 -8.36 -34.17 36.69
C ASP A 158 -8.05 -33.23 35.54
N GLY A 159 -7.42 -33.68 34.46
CA GLY A 159 -7.06 -32.85 33.31
C GLY A 159 -5.83 -33.33 32.56
N LEU A 160 -4.98 -32.40 32.16
CA LEU A 160 -3.80 -32.64 31.33
C LEU A 160 -2.56 -32.02 32.01
N ASP A 161 -1.59 -32.88 32.36
CA ASP A 161 -0.29 -32.42 32.81
C ASP A 161 0.70 -32.37 31.65
N TYR A 162 1.56 -31.38 31.65
CA TYR A 162 2.61 -31.34 30.65
C TYR A 162 3.93 -30.81 31.21
N LYS A 163 5.03 -31.29 30.66
CA LYS A 163 6.39 -30.84 30.95
C LYS A 163 7.09 -30.42 29.65
N LEU A 164 8.09 -29.60 29.79
CA LEU A 164 8.85 -29.06 28.69
C LEU A 164 10.33 -29.36 28.90
N THR A 165 10.99 -29.86 27.85
CA THR A 165 12.44 -30.08 27.82
C THR A 165 13.03 -29.33 26.64
N ILE A 166 14.31 -28.96 26.75
CA ILE A 166 15.05 -28.13 25.83
C ILE A 166 16.25 -28.87 25.29
N GLY A 167 16.51 -28.82 23.99
CA GLY A 167 17.65 -29.49 23.38
C GLY A 167 17.67 -30.96 23.66
N ASN A 168 18.76 -31.48 24.23
CA ASN A 168 18.97 -32.91 24.54
C ASN A 168 18.29 -33.34 25.85
N GLY A 169 17.13 -32.77 26.18
CA GLY A 169 16.36 -33.19 27.34
C GLY A 169 16.60 -32.39 28.63
N LEU A 170 17.21 -31.21 28.53
CA LEU A 170 17.38 -30.30 29.67
C LEU A 170 16.04 -29.81 30.21
N GLN A 171 15.84 -29.90 31.49
CA GLN A 171 14.66 -29.42 32.20
C GLN A 171 14.95 -28.04 32.81
N PRO A 172 14.15 -26.98 32.45
CA PRO A 172 14.38 -25.64 32.98
C PRO A 172 14.36 -25.55 34.50
N SER A 173 13.54 -26.37 35.18
CA SER A 173 13.43 -26.41 36.64
C SER A 173 14.65 -26.98 37.33
N SER A 174 15.41 -27.82 36.65
CA SER A 174 16.61 -28.50 37.22
C SER A 174 17.91 -27.73 37.00
N HIS A 175 17.85 -26.63 36.24
CA HIS A 175 18.98 -25.80 35.85
C HIS A 175 18.74 -24.32 36.17
N ARG A 176 19.84 -23.56 36.34
CA ARG A 176 19.72 -22.10 36.51
C ARG A 176 19.22 -21.47 35.18
N THR A 177 17.91 -21.33 35.10
CA THR A 177 17.26 -20.79 33.89
C THR A 177 16.91 -19.29 34.07
N VAL A 178 17.33 -18.47 33.13
CA VAL A 178 17.11 -17.02 33.14
C VAL A 178 16.55 -16.59 31.80
N ILE A 179 15.38 -15.98 31.76
CA ILE A 179 14.76 -15.44 30.54
C ILE A 179 15.18 -14.00 30.39
N LEU A 180 15.95 -13.70 29.36
CA LEU A 180 16.47 -12.35 29.04
C LEU A 180 15.54 -11.57 28.10
N SER A 181 14.97 -12.27 27.11
CA SER A 181 14.00 -11.70 26.17
C SER A 181 12.92 -12.71 25.80
N ASN A 182 11.70 -12.23 25.58
CA ASN A 182 10.58 -13.08 25.18
C ASN A 182 10.41 -13.15 23.66
N ASN A 183 10.56 -12.02 22.97
CA ASN A 183 10.40 -11.93 21.50
C ASN A 183 11.33 -10.84 20.94
N PRO A 184 12.40 -11.20 20.22
CA PRO A 184 12.88 -12.59 20.00
C PRO A 184 13.19 -13.32 21.32
N SER A 185 13.02 -14.62 21.33
CA SER A 185 13.32 -15.42 22.53
C SER A 185 14.82 -15.44 22.77
N LEU A 186 15.25 -15.08 23.97
CA LEU A 186 16.63 -15.24 24.43
C LEU A 186 16.61 -15.62 25.93
N PHE A 187 17.26 -16.73 26.25
CA PHE A 187 17.32 -17.22 27.62
C PHE A 187 18.68 -17.87 27.88
N CYS A 188 19.04 -17.93 29.12
CA CYS A 188 20.26 -18.56 29.57
C CYS A 188 19.93 -19.78 30.43
N ILE A 189 20.53 -20.93 30.13
CA ILE A 189 20.54 -22.12 30.95
C ILE A 189 21.98 -22.38 31.36
N ASP A 190 22.24 -22.30 32.66
CA ASP A 190 23.58 -22.31 33.26
C ASP A 190 24.45 -21.20 32.62
N ASN A 191 25.37 -21.54 31.74
CA ASN A 191 26.23 -20.58 31.02
C ASN A 191 25.94 -20.51 29.50
N HIS A 192 24.89 -21.17 28.99
CA HIS A 192 24.56 -21.19 27.59
C HIS A 192 23.42 -20.22 27.30
N LEU A 193 23.68 -19.27 26.40
CA LEU A 193 22.67 -18.38 25.83
C LEU A 193 22.02 -19.06 24.61
N LEU A 194 20.75 -19.34 24.77
CA LEU A 194 19.96 -20.11 23.82
C LEU A 194 18.78 -19.29 23.31
N HIS A 195 18.30 -19.62 22.12
CA HIS A 195 17.09 -19.03 21.54
C HIS A 195 16.24 -20.09 20.84
N PHE A 196 14.96 -19.86 20.71
CA PHE A 196 14.06 -20.72 19.94
C PHE A 196 13.98 -20.27 18.48
N GLY A 197 13.50 -21.14 17.60
CA GLY A 197 13.16 -20.80 16.23
C GLY A 197 12.04 -19.77 16.10
N GLU A 198 11.87 -19.22 14.90
CA GLU A 198 10.86 -18.20 14.61
C GLU A 198 9.45 -18.61 15.07
N GLY A 199 8.78 -17.65 15.73
CA GLY A 199 7.39 -17.80 16.18
C GLY A 199 7.23 -18.60 17.47
N LEU A 200 8.32 -18.90 18.21
CA LEU A 200 8.28 -19.39 19.57
C LEU A 200 8.73 -18.29 20.54
N ASN A 201 8.00 -18.15 21.65
CA ASN A 201 8.18 -17.09 22.62
C ASN A 201 8.87 -17.60 23.88
N GLY A 202 9.84 -16.85 24.43
CA GLY A 202 10.55 -17.21 25.65
C GLY A 202 9.64 -17.38 26.88
N ASN A 203 8.44 -16.82 26.89
CA ASN A 203 7.45 -17.03 27.94
C ASN A 203 7.01 -18.51 28.10
N LEU A 204 7.21 -19.33 27.04
CA LEU A 204 6.94 -20.78 27.14
C LEU A 204 7.71 -21.44 28.29
N LEU A 205 8.87 -20.89 28.65
CA LEU A 205 9.70 -21.43 29.76
C LEU A 205 9.21 -21.02 31.14
N ARG A 206 8.49 -19.92 31.27
CA ARG A 206 8.12 -19.35 32.58
C ARG A 206 7.46 -20.35 33.54
N PRO A 207 6.45 -21.13 33.12
CA PRO A 207 5.82 -22.09 34.00
C PRO A 207 6.80 -23.14 34.52
N PHE A 208 7.88 -23.41 33.76
CA PHE A 208 8.83 -24.49 34.01
C PHE A 208 10.13 -24.04 34.70
N THR A 209 10.28 -22.76 35.03
CA THR A 209 11.46 -22.31 35.79
C THR A 209 11.46 -22.77 37.24
N ASN A 210 10.28 -23.01 37.82
CA ASN A 210 10.10 -23.40 39.24
C ASN A 210 9.30 -24.70 39.40
N SER A 211 8.79 -25.27 38.33
CA SER A 211 8.00 -26.50 38.36
C SER A 211 8.35 -27.37 37.15
N GLU A 212 8.48 -28.65 37.37
CA GLU A 212 8.71 -29.60 36.28
C GLU A 212 7.45 -29.82 35.45
N TRP A 213 6.29 -29.80 36.10
CA TRP A 213 5.00 -30.07 35.50
C TRP A 213 4.04 -28.90 35.61
N VAL A 214 3.24 -28.71 34.62
CA VAL A 214 2.15 -27.74 34.59
C VAL A 214 0.83 -28.46 34.37
N HIS A 215 -0.13 -28.21 35.25
CA HIS A 215 -1.45 -28.81 35.23
C HIS A 215 -2.46 -27.93 34.48
N ILE A 216 -3.23 -28.55 33.57
CA ILE A 216 -4.33 -27.94 32.85
C ILE A 216 -5.62 -28.63 33.30
N PRO A 217 -6.54 -27.91 33.96
CA PRO A 217 -7.77 -28.52 34.48
C PRO A 217 -8.67 -29.07 33.34
N LYS A 218 -9.40 -30.15 33.63
CA LYS A 218 -10.26 -30.87 32.68
C LYS A 218 -11.22 -29.96 31.89
N ARG A 219 -11.74 -28.89 32.53
CA ARG A 219 -12.61 -27.89 31.86
C ARG A 219 -11.94 -27.14 30.71
N MET A 220 -10.60 -27.07 30.69
CA MET A 220 -9.83 -26.36 29.67
C MET A 220 -9.10 -27.32 28.70
N GLU A 221 -9.12 -28.62 28.95
CA GLU A 221 -8.40 -29.64 28.22
C GLU A 221 -8.69 -29.59 26.72
N ASN A 222 -9.95 -29.68 26.32
CA ASN A 222 -10.37 -29.66 24.90
C ASN A 222 -9.98 -28.39 24.18
N GLU A 223 -10.11 -27.26 24.85
CA GLU A 223 -9.72 -25.97 24.25
C GLU A 223 -8.19 -25.90 24.08
N TYR A 224 -7.46 -26.42 25.04
CA TYR A 224 -6.00 -26.43 25.01
C TYR A 224 -5.45 -27.37 23.93
N LEU A 225 -6.01 -28.59 23.79
CA LEU A 225 -5.65 -29.55 22.74
C LEU A 225 -5.88 -28.93 21.34
N ARG A 226 -7.05 -28.34 21.10
CA ARG A 226 -7.43 -27.79 19.78
C ARG A 226 -6.73 -26.48 19.43
N LYS A 227 -6.52 -25.57 20.39
CA LYS A 227 -5.98 -24.25 20.12
C LYS A 227 -4.48 -24.12 20.35
N MET A 228 -3.99 -24.70 21.44
CA MET A 228 -2.59 -24.54 21.84
C MET A 228 -1.70 -25.62 21.27
N ILE A 229 -2.05 -26.89 21.45
CA ILE A 229 -1.20 -28.01 21.00
C ILE A 229 -1.08 -28.03 19.50
N LEU A 230 -2.18 -27.90 18.76
CA LEU A 230 -2.14 -27.92 17.30
C LEU A 230 -1.28 -26.78 16.72
N LYS A 231 -1.31 -25.61 17.35
CA LYS A 231 -0.49 -24.46 16.97
C LYS A 231 1.00 -24.66 17.27
N ILE A 232 1.31 -25.37 18.33
CA ILE A 232 2.68 -25.61 18.79
C ILE A 232 3.26 -26.85 18.12
N ALA A 233 2.48 -27.91 17.92
CA ALA A 233 2.88 -29.21 17.37
C ALA A 233 3.59 -29.14 16.00
N SER A 234 3.26 -28.12 15.19
CA SER A 234 3.97 -27.91 13.92
C SER A 234 5.39 -27.34 14.06
N LYS A 235 5.77 -26.90 15.27
CA LYS A 235 7.02 -26.17 15.55
C LYS A 235 7.90 -26.85 16.59
N ILE A 236 7.32 -27.70 17.41
CA ILE A 236 8.04 -28.41 18.47
C ILE A 236 7.67 -29.90 18.46
N ASP A 237 8.53 -30.72 19.04
CA ASP A 237 8.26 -32.14 19.19
C ASP A 237 7.36 -32.39 20.37
N ILE A 238 6.35 -33.24 20.14
CA ILE A 238 5.34 -33.59 21.14
C ILE A 238 5.36 -35.09 21.35
N SER A 239 5.37 -35.51 22.61
CA SER A 239 5.01 -36.86 23.00
C SER A 239 3.90 -36.82 24.04
N ALA A 240 3.09 -37.85 24.09
CA ALA A 240 1.93 -37.89 24.98
C ALA A 240 1.70 -39.27 25.59
N GLU A 241 1.06 -39.25 26.76
CA GLU A 241 0.52 -40.40 27.44
C GLU A 241 -0.97 -40.14 27.71
N GLY A 242 -1.84 -40.99 27.14
CA GLY A 242 -3.31 -40.85 27.29
C GLY A 242 -4.02 -40.21 26.11
N PHE A 243 -3.30 -39.83 25.07
CA PHE A 243 -3.79 -39.56 23.69
C PHE A 243 -2.68 -39.86 22.70
N ASP A 244 -3.07 -40.17 21.45
CA ASP A 244 -2.12 -40.63 20.46
C ASP A 244 -1.45 -39.47 19.72
N VAL A 245 -0.13 -39.49 19.61
CA VAL A 245 0.70 -38.71 18.69
C VAL A 245 1.37 -39.66 17.73
N VAL A 246 0.86 -39.74 16.52
CA VAL A 246 1.34 -40.69 15.51
C VAL A 246 2.29 -39.95 14.57
N GLU A 247 3.57 -40.24 14.70
CA GLU A 247 4.59 -39.74 13.76
C GLU A 247 4.64 -40.67 12.54
N GLN A 248 4.43 -40.09 11.35
CA GLN A 248 4.54 -40.79 10.09
C GLN A 248 5.75 -40.28 9.29
N TYR A 249 6.50 -41.22 8.73
CA TYR A 249 7.67 -40.94 7.88
C TYR A 249 7.45 -41.60 6.51
N PRO A 250 6.46 -41.12 5.72
CA PRO A 250 6.19 -41.69 4.42
C PRO A 250 7.33 -41.40 3.45
N ASP A 251 7.46 -42.26 2.43
CA ASP A 251 8.36 -42.00 1.33
C ASP A 251 7.91 -40.71 0.60
N GLY A 252 8.87 -39.87 0.26
CA GLY A 252 8.65 -38.66 -0.46
C GLY A 252 8.47 -38.91 -1.95
N HIS A 253 7.59 -38.15 -2.56
CA HIS A 253 7.39 -38.11 -4.01
C HIS A 253 7.67 -36.67 -4.51
N GLY A 254 8.56 -36.52 -5.50
CA GLY A 254 8.87 -35.23 -6.10
C GLY A 254 7.85 -34.87 -7.18
N VAL A 255 7.35 -33.64 -7.14
CA VAL A 255 6.48 -33.09 -8.20
C VAL A 255 7.17 -31.91 -8.84
N LEU A 256 7.54 -32.04 -10.09
CA LEU A 256 8.14 -30.99 -10.89
C LEU A 256 7.06 -30.35 -11.76
N SER A 257 6.59 -29.19 -11.36
CA SER A 257 5.53 -28.48 -12.06
C SER A 257 6.13 -27.41 -12.98
N LEU A 258 5.70 -27.41 -14.24
CA LEU A 258 6.05 -26.36 -15.18
C LEU A 258 5.16 -25.16 -14.92
N GLU A 259 5.73 -24.09 -14.38
CA GLU A 259 5.02 -22.86 -14.03
C GLU A 259 5.46 -21.71 -14.93
N ARG A 260 4.55 -20.76 -15.10
CA ARG A 260 4.80 -19.52 -15.83
C ARG A 260 5.15 -18.42 -14.84
N THR A 261 6.29 -17.75 -15.03
CA THR A 261 6.67 -16.60 -14.22
C THR A 261 5.76 -15.40 -14.51
N ILE A 262 5.78 -14.45 -13.60
CA ILE A 262 5.14 -13.13 -13.74
C ILE A 262 5.67 -12.38 -14.97
N ALA A 263 6.93 -12.56 -15.30
CA ALA A 263 7.57 -12.01 -16.49
C ALA A 263 7.18 -12.75 -17.81
N GLY A 264 6.38 -13.81 -17.70
CA GLY A 264 5.93 -14.60 -18.85
C GLY A 264 6.88 -15.74 -19.24
N GLU A 265 7.97 -15.92 -18.54
CA GLU A 265 8.92 -17.01 -18.74
C GLU A 265 8.42 -18.27 -18.04
N TYR A 266 8.82 -19.42 -18.57
CA TYR A 266 8.52 -20.70 -17.96
C TYR A 266 9.69 -21.16 -17.10
N HIS A 267 9.38 -21.73 -15.95
CA HIS A 267 10.35 -22.36 -15.07
C HIS A 267 9.74 -23.59 -14.42
N TYR A 268 10.60 -24.44 -13.90
CA TYR A 268 10.15 -25.56 -13.08
C TYR A 268 10.11 -25.15 -11.62
N SER A 269 8.98 -25.44 -10.96
CA SER A 269 8.88 -25.42 -9.52
C SER A 269 8.90 -26.87 -8.97
N LEU A 270 9.72 -27.10 -7.96
CA LEU A 270 9.83 -28.38 -7.29
C LEU A 270 9.06 -28.35 -5.98
N SER A 271 8.20 -29.33 -5.80
CA SER A 271 7.53 -29.58 -4.53
C SER A 271 7.64 -31.06 -4.16
N PHE A 272 7.45 -31.36 -2.89
CA PHE A 272 7.54 -32.71 -2.37
C PHE A 272 6.23 -33.09 -1.69
N GLU A 273 5.73 -34.26 -2.03
CA GLU A 273 4.47 -34.77 -1.49
C GLU A 273 4.73 -35.95 -0.55
N TYR A 274 4.02 -35.94 0.59
CA TYR A 274 4.09 -36.96 1.63
C TYR A 274 2.65 -37.27 2.10
N ASN A 275 2.13 -38.44 1.78
CA ASN A 275 0.76 -38.86 2.14
C ASN A 275 -0.31 -37.79 1.78
N GLY A 276 -0.26 -37.23 0.57
CA GLY A 276 -1.21 -36.23 0.10
C GLY A 276 -1.01 -34.83 0.72
N LYS A 277 0.09 -34.58 1.41
CA LYS A 277 0.50 -33.25 1.89
C LYS A 277 1.67 -32.75 1.09
N THR A 278 1.47 -31.65 0.38
CA THR A 278 2.47 -31.02 -0.48
C THR A 278 3.25 -29.97 0.28
N PHE A 279 4.56 -29.99 0.14
CA PHE A 279 5.48 -29.01 0.69
C PHE A 279 6.30 -28.39 -0.44
N ALA A 280 6.25 -27.06 -0.55
CA ALA A 280 7.15 -26.37 -1.48
C ALA A 280 8.61 -26.58 -1.05
N GLU A 281 9.53 -26.67 -2.00
CA GLU A 281 10.97 -26.87 -1.79
C GLU A 281 11.53 -25.91 -0.71
N LYS A 282 11.19 -24.61 -0.82
CA LYS A 282 11.67 -23.55 0.08
C LYS A 282 10.90 -23.43 1.39
N SER A 283 9.94 -24.31 1.63
CA SER A 283 9.15 -24.25 2.86
C SER A 283 10.01 -24.61 4.08
N THR A 284 9.98 -23.78 5.10
CA THR A 284 10.67 -24.02 6.40
C THR A 284 9.94 -25.00 7.29
N ARG A 285 8.70 -25.42 6.93
CA ARG A 285 7.96 -26.41 7.72
C ARG A 285 8.61 -27.77 7.67
N GLU A 286 8.91 -28.34 8.84
CA GLU A 286 9.48 -29.68 8.98
C GLU A 286 8.41 -30.77 8.92
N LYS A 287 7.21 -30.49 9.43
CA LYS A 287 6.11 -31.44 9.48
C LYS A 287 4.75 -30.80 9.30
N SER A 288 3.77 -31.58 8.89
CA SER A 288 2.34 -31.23 8.86
C SER A 288 1.61 -31.97 9.96
N VAL A 289 0.81 -31.27 10.77
CA VAL A 289 0.07 -31.87 11.87
C VAL A 289 -1.42 -31.74 11.60
N THR A 290 -2.14 -32.84 11.71
CA THR A 290 -3.58 -32.92 11.56
C THR A 290 -4.17 -33.55 12.83
N LEU A 291 -5.24 -32.95 13.38
CA LEU A 291 -5.99 -33.50 14.49
C LEU A 291 -7.16 -34.33 13.97
N HIS A 292 -7.22 -35.56 14.36
CA HIS A 292 -8.38 -36.44 14.23
C HIS A 292 -9.03 -36.60 15.61
N ASP A 293 -10.33 -36.30 15.68
CA ASP A 293 -11.11 -36.30 16.91
C ASP A 293 -12.39 -37.12 16.64
N ASP A 294 -12.34 -38.39 17.02
CA ASP A 294 -13.44 -39.33 16.82
C ASP A 294 -14.38 -39.43 18.05
N GLY A 295 -14.31 -38.42 18.94
CA GLY A 295 -15.20 -38.29 20.12
C GLY A 295 -14.62 -38.91 21.37
N ASP A 296 -14.17 -40.15 21.35
CA ASP A 296 -13.57 -40.85 22.49
C ASP A 296 -12.02 -40.88 22.43
N GLU A 297 -11.46 -40.78 21.24
CA GLU A 297 -10.00 -40.79 21.04
C GLU A 297 -9.55 -39.53 20.27
N VAL A 298 -8.60 -38.83 20.88
CA VAL A 298 -7.91 -37.70 20.25
C VAL A 298 -6.58 -38.19 19.71
N ARG A 299 -6.36 -37.99 18.40
CA ARG A 299 -5.14 -38.42 17.72
C ARG A 299 -4.54 -37.28 16.89
N PHE A 300 -3.27 -37.01 17.15
CA PHE A 300 -2.48 -36.07 16.32
C PHE A 300 -1.66 -36.88 15.31
N VAL A 301 -1.87 -36.64 14.03
CA VAL A 301 -1.08 -37.26 12.96
C VAL A 301 -0.07 -36.24 12.45
N CYS A 302 1.20 -36.52 12.70
CA CYS A 302 2.35 -35.74 12.29
C CYS A 302 3.00 -36.41 11.08
N ILE A 303 2.94 -35.76 9.91
CA ILE A 303 3.60 -36.23 8.68
C ILE A 303 4.91 -35.46 8.55
N ASN A 304 6.02 -36.16 8.69
CA ASN A 304 7.37 -35.64 8.65
C ASN A 304 7.94 -35.66 7.25
N ARG A 305 8.74 -34.64 6.90
CA ARG A 305 9.50 -34.55 5.65
C ARG A 305 10.84 -35.26 5.78
N ASN A 306 11.31 -35.81 4.72
CA ASN A 306 12.68 -36.33 4.61
C ASN A 306 13.58 -35.29 3.90
N ARG A 307 14.05 -34.33 4.68
CA ARG A 307 14.90 -33.23 4.18
C ARG A 307 16.21 -33.69 3.54
N GLN A 308 16.74 -34.78 3.99
CA GLN A 308 17.97 -35.30 3.40
C GLN A 308 17.72 -35.83 1.99
N TRP A 309 16.65 -36.59 1.81
CA TRP A 309 16.20 -37.05 0.50
C TRP A 309 15.84 -35.90 -0.43
N GLU A 310 15.15 -34.89 0.05
CA GLU A 310 14.80 -33.70 -0.71
C GLU A 310 16.03 -32.95 -1.23
N LYS A 311 17.04 -32.75 -0.37
CA LYS A 311 18.31 -32.12 -0.75
C LYS A 311 19.08 -32.93 -1.77
N GLU A 312 19.12 -34.25 -1.59
CA GLU A 312 19.79 -35.14 -2.53
C GLU A 312 19.07 -35.19 -3.88
N THR A 313 17.75 -35.25 -3.87
CA THR A 313 16.92 -35.18 -5.10
C THR A 313 17.16 -33.86 -5.83
N ARG A 314 17.22 -32.74 -5.13
CA ARG A 314 17.53 -31.45 -5.72
C ARG A 314 18.93 -31.39 -6.31
N ARG A 315 19.93 -31.88 -5.60
CA ARG A 315 21.32 -31.95 -6.06
C ARG A 315 21.42 -32.77 -7.37
N ARG A 316 20.77 -33.92 -7.41
CA ARG A 316 20.76 -34.79 -8.61
C ARG A 316 20.08 -34.12 -9.80
N LEU A 317 18.96 -33.39 -9.57
CA LEU A 317 18.31 -32.63 -10.63
C LEU A 317 19.23 -31.54 -11.23
N ASP A 318 20.00 -30.85 -10.39
CA ASP A 318 20.88 -29.78 -10.85
C ASP A 318 22.19 -30.30 -11.46
N GLU A 319 22.87 -31.28 -10.82
CA GLU A 319 24.18 -31.73 -11.19
C GLU A 319 24.15 -32.82 -12.26
N GLU A 320 23.24 -33.79 -12.18
CA GLU A 320 23.15 -34.92 -13.10
C GLU A 320 22.29 -34.61 -14.33
N LEU A 321 21.13 -33.96 -14.13
CA LEU A 321 20.17 -33.69 -15.19
C LEU A 321 20.21 -32.23 -15.70
N HIS A 322 21.00 -31.37 -15.10
CA HIS A 322 21.15 -29.96 -15.47
C HIS A 322 19.82 -29.26 -15.63
N LEU A 323 18.98 -29.28 -14.57
CA LEU A 323 17.64 -28.71 -14.59
C LEU A 323 17.70 -27.24 -15.03
N PRO A 324 17.02 -26.86 -16.13
CA PRO A 324 17.02 -25.47 -16.58
C PRO A 324 16.18 -24.61 -15.64
N HIS A 325 16.80 -23.64 -14.99
CA HIS A 325 16.11 -22.74 -14.06
C HIS A 325 15.17 -21.78 -14.77
N GLN A 326 15.48 -21.38 -16.00
CA GLN A 326 14.70 -20.48 -16.87
C GLN A 326 15.01 -20.79 -18.32
N GLY A 327 14.02 -20.62 -19.19
CA GLY A 327 14.23 -20.82 -20.62
C GLY A 327 12.97 -20.60 -21.44
N SER A 328 13.10 -20.69 -22.77
CA SER A 328 11.93 -20.70 -23.63
C SER A 328 11.11 -21.97 -23.38
N LEU A 329 9.79 -21.89 -23.53
CA LEU A 329 8.90 -23.04 -23.36
C LEU A 329 9.37 -24.25 -24.18
N SER A 330 9.82 -23.99 -25.39
CA SER A 330 10.37 -25.00 -26.29
C SER A 330 11.61 -25.70 -25.71
N ALA A 331 12.53 -24.95 -25.11
CA ALA A 331 13.75 -25.52 -24.49
C ALA A 331 13.40 -26.37 -23.25
N LEU A 332 12.47 -25.89 -22.42
CA LEU A 332 12.01 -26.62 -21.23
C LEU A 332 11.31 -27.94 -21.62
N LEU A 333 10.42 -27.91 -22.59
CA LEU A 333 9.72 -29.11 -23.06
C LEU A 333 10.69 -30.14 -23.64
N ASN A 334 11.70 -29.70 -24.41
CA ASN A 334 12.73 -30.57 -24.96
C ASN A 334 13.56 -31.21 -23.83
N TRP A 335 13.94 -30.44 -22.81
CA TRP A 335 14.67 -30.98 -21.65
C TRP A 335 13.86 -32.07 -20.92
N THR A 336 12.57 -31.81 -20.66
CA THR A 336 11.70 -32.79 -19.98
C THR A 336 11.59 -34.06 -20.79
N LYS A 337 11.36 -33.94 -22.09
CA LYS A 337 11.26 -35.11 -22.99
C LYS A 337 12.52 -35.97 -22.95
N ALA A 338 13.68 -35.33 -22.93
CA ALA A 338 14.98 -36.02 -22.89
C ALA A 338 15.22 -36.74 -21.56
N ASN A 339 14.64 -36.24 -20.43
CA ASN A 339 14.97 -36.75 -19.10
C ASN A 339 13.80 -37.48 -18.39
N THR A 340 12.73 -37.83 -19.12
CA THR A 340 11.51 -38.43 -18.55
C THR A 340 11.80 -39.74 -17.79
N GLU A 341 12.63 -40.64 -18.34
CA GLU A 341 12.96 -41.91 -17.70
C GLU A 341 13.79 -41.71 -16.41
N ALA A 342 14.75 -40.79 -16.43
CA ALA A 342 15.59 -40.48 -15.29
C ALA A 342 14.77 -39.82 -14.14
N LEU A 343 13.83 -38.93 -14.48
CA LEU A 343 12.93 -38.30 -13.51
C LEU A 343 12.03 -39.33 -12.83
N ASN A 344 11.45 -40.25 -13.59
CA ASN A 344 10.63 -41.33 -13.04
C ASN A 344 11.45 -42.24 -12.14
N GLY A 345 12.71 -42.56 -12.52
CA GLY A 345 13.64 -43.34 -11.71
C GLY A 345 14.03 -42.66 -10.40
N MET A 346 13.91 -41.34 -10.29
CA MET A 346 14.14 -40.55 -9.09
C MET A 346 12.87 -40.36 -8.22
N GLY A 347 11.73 -40.93 -8.64
CA GLY A 347 10.44 -40.74 -7.97
C GLY A 347 9.88 -39.35 -8.18
N ILE A 348 10.16 -38.71 -9.32
CA ILE A 348 9.67 -37.38 -9.67
C ILE A 348 8.66 -37.49 -10.80
N THR A 349 7.46 -36.98 -10.59
CA THR A 349 6.48 -36.79 -11.65
C THR A 349 6.54 -35.35 -12.18
N VAL A 350 6.39 -35.24 -13.50
CA VAL A 350 6.26 -33.93 -14.13
C VAL A 350 4.78 -33.70 -14.43
N GLU A 351 4.20 -32.73 -13.78
CA GLU A 351 2.84 -32.32 -14.05
C GLU A 351 2.78 -31.53 -15.37
N GLN A 352 1.74 -31.78 -16.14
CA GLN A 352 1.40 -31.09 -17.40
C GLN A 352 2.24 -31.42 -18.65
N LEU A 353 2.87 -32.53 -18.74
CA LEU A 353 3.27 -33.09 -20.04
C LEU A 353 2.14 -33.92 -20.69
N THR A 354 1.02 -33.28 -21.00
CA THR A 354 0.14 -33.81 -22.05
C THR A 354 0.84 -33.61 -23.39
N ALA A 355 0.88 -34.63 -24.18
CA ALA A 355 1.49 -34.61 -25.50
C ALA A 355 0.72 -33.64 -26.44
N ARG A 356 1.07 -32.35 -26.38
CA ARG A 356 0.57 -31.32 -27.28
C ARG A 356 1.47 -31.28 -28.48
N LYS A 357 0.88 -31.38 -29.67
CA LYS A 357 1.61 -31.12 -30.91
C LYS A 357 1.72 -29.63 -31.10
N TYR A 358 2.94 -29.12 -31.19
CA TYR A 358 3.21 -27.74 -31.51
C TYR A 358 3.52 -27.57 -32.99
N TYR A 359 2.97 -26.51 -33.58
CA TYR A 359 3.31 -26.14 -34.95
C TYR A 359 4.75 -25.58 -34.99
N ILE A 360 5.58 -26.06 -35.91
CA ILE A 360 7.02 -25.74 -36.07
C ILE A 360 7.31 -25.19 -37.48
N GLY A 361 6.35 -24.56 -38.14
CA GLY A 361 6.54 -24.04 -39.50
C GLY A 361 6.67 -22.51 -39.51
N ASP A 362 6.97 -21.95 -40.66
CA ASP A 362 7.01 -20.50 -40.89
C ASP A 362 5.61 -19.91 -40.99
N VAL A 363 5.45 -18.70 -40.39
CA VAL A 363 4.20 -17.95 -40.49
C VAL A 363 4.49 -16.57 -41.05
N ARG A 364 3.81 -16.21 -42.12
CA ARG A 364 3.87 -14.90 -42.77
C ARG A 364 2.64 -14.08 -42.40
N ILE A 365 2.89 -12.81 -42.00
CA ILE A 365 1.81 -11.87 -41.69
C ILE A 365 1.56 -10.98 -42.91
N THR A 366 0.30 -10.91 -43.34
CA THR A 366 -0.16 -9.93 -44.34
C THR A 366 -1.18 -9.01 -43.72
N HIS A 367 -1.13 -7.73 -44.09
CA HIS A 367 -2.06 -6.70 -43.60
C HIS A 367 -2.58 -5.85 -44.72
N GLU A 368 -3.86 -5.50 -44.66
CA GLU A 368 -4.55 -4.57 -45.54
C GLU A 368 -5.15 -3.48 -44.66
N GLU A 369 -5.00 -2.22 -45.07
CA GLU A 369 -5.44 -1.02 -44.34
C GLU A 369 -6.42 -0.21 -45.18
N THR A 370 -7.52 0.24 -44.55
CA THR A 370 -8.47 1.20 -45.15
C THR A 370 -8.88 2.24 -44.12
N ARG A 371 -8.99 3.51 -44.54
CA ARG A 371 -9.43 4.61 -43.68
C ARG A 371 -10.86 5.01 -44.02
N ARG A 372 -11.71 5.15 -42.96
CA ARG A 372 -13.07 5.69 -43.04
C ARG A 372 -13.29 6.73 -41.94
N GLY A 373 -13.20 8.02 -42.32
CA GLY A 373 -13.27 9.12 -41.34
C GLY A 373 -12.17 9.06 -40.30
N ASP A 374 -12.56 9.07 -39.01
CA ASP A 374 -11.62 8.97 -37.87
C ASP A 374 -11.28 7.51 -37.46
N TRP A 375 -11.68 6.52 -38.26
CA TRP A 375 -11.43 5.10 -38.02
C TRP A 375 -10.46 4.53 -39.06
N PHE A 376 -9.47 3.77 -38.55
CA PHE A 376 -8.56 2.94 -39.33
C PHE A 376 -9.05 1.51 -39.26
N GLN A 377 -9.36 0.89 -40.40
CA GLN A 377 -9.76 -0.50 -40.51
C GLN A 377 -8.59 -1.34 -41.00
N MET A 378 -8.21 -2.38 -40.23
CA MET A 378 -7.07 -3.23 -40.51
C MET A 378 -7.51 -4.69 -40.61
N HIS A 379 -7.11 -5.37 -41.67
CA HIS A 379 -7.27 -6.81 -41.90
C HIS A 379 -5.89 -7.44 -41.83
N ILE A 380 -5.58 -8.14 -40.76
CA ILE A 380 -4.29 -8.81 -40.51
C ILE A 380 -4.54 -10.32 -40.59
N ARG A 381 -3.82 -11.04 -41.47
CA ARG A 381 -3.92 -12.49 -41.64
C ARG A 381 -2.58 -13.17 -41.41
N LEU A 382 -2.64 -14.35 -40.79
CA LEU A 382 -1.52 -15.24 -40.56
C LEU A 382 -1.59 -16.36 -41.58
N ASN A 383 -0.59 -16.44 -42.41
CA ASN A 383 -0.48 -17.47 -43.45
C ASN A 383 0.62 -18.45 -43.06
N PHE A 384 0.21 -19.68 -42.80
CA PHE A 384 1.08 -20.78 -42.42
C PHE A 384 1.60 -21.52 -43.65
N ASP A 385 2.78 -22.10 -43.57
CA ASP A 385 3.41 -22.83 -44.70
C ASP A 385 2.62 -24.10 -45.11
N ASN A 386 1.79 -24.63 -44.21
CA ASN A 386 0.88 -25.74 -44.52
C ASN A 386 -0.37 -25.31 -45.29
N GLY A 387 -0.42 -24.07 -45.81
CA GLY A 387 -1.53 -23.50 -46.56
C GLY A 387 -2.70 -22.98 -45.75
N MET A 388 -2.65 -23.07 -44.42
CA MET A 388 -3.67 -22.53 -43.55
C MET A 388 -3.54 -21.00 -43.45
N SER A 389 -4.67 -20.27 -43.47
CA SER A 389 -4.72 -18.83 -43.31
C SER A 389 -5.78 -18.46 -42.26
N ILE A 390 -5.39 -17.81 -41.18
CA ILE A 390 -6.31 -17.38 -40.12
C ILE A 390 -6.18 -15.87 -39.87
N PRO A 391 -7.30 -15.19 -39.57
CA PRO A 391 -7.23 -13.78 -39.19
C PRO A 391 -6.58 -13.64 -37.80
N LEU A 392 -5.76 -12.62 -37.60
CA LEU A 392 -5.10 -12.35 -36.32
C LEU A 392 -6.11 -12.20 -35.17
N THR A 393 -7.33 -11.75 -35.49
CA THR A 393 -8.44 -11.62 -34.52
C THR A 393 -8.90 -12.95 -33.92
N ALA A 394 -8.57 -14.09 -34.53
CA ALA A 394 -8.81 -15.40 -33.95
C ALA A 394 -7.98 -15.65 -32.70
N MET A 395 -6.80 -15.04 -32.62
CA MET A 395 -5.89 -15.11 -31.46
C MET A 395 -6.09 -13.93 -30.49
N ARG A 396 -7.22 -13.22 -30.57
CA ARG A 396 -7.46 -12.02 -29.75
C ARG A 396 -7.33 -12.30 -28.27
N LYS A 397 -7.90 -13.41 -27.79
CA LYS A 397 -7.87 -13.81 -26.38
C LYS A 397 -6.43 -14.03 -25.91
N GLU A 398 -5.66 -14.78 -26.67
CA GLU A 398 -4.28 -15.12 -26.36
C GLU A 398 -3.39 -13.87 -26.40
N LEU A 399 -3.53 -13.04 -27.43
CA LEU A 399 -2.78 -11.79 -27.56
C LEU A 399 -3.12 -10.80 -26.44
N THR A 400 -4.39 -10.70 -26.01
CA THR A 400 -4.81 -9.79 -24.93
C THR A 400 -4.40 -10.29 -23.57
N ASN A 401 -4.46 -11.61 -23.33
CA ASN A 401 -4.06 -12.21 -22.05
C ASN A 401 -2.54 -12.40 -21.93
N GLY A 402 -1.80 -12.18 -23.02
CA GLY A 402 -0.37 -12.48 -23.09
C GLY A 402 -0.07 -13.98 -23.08
N GLU A 403 -1.03 -14.81 -23.50
CA GLU A 403 -0.86 -16.24 -23.64
C GLU A 403 0.01 -16.52 -24.86
N LYS A 404 1.06 -17.32 -24.68
CA LYS A 404 2.00 -17.63 -25.78
C LYS A 404 1.56 -18.80 -26.64
N GLN A 405 0.39 -19.37 -26.39
CA GLN A 405 -0.06 -20.60 -27.08
C GLN A 405 -1.46 -20.41 -27.61
N PHE A 406 -1.64 -20.79 -28.87
CA PHE A 406 -2.91 -20.77 -29.55
C PHE A 406 -3.18 -22.13 -30.18
N LEU A 407 -4.38 -22.68 -29.99
CA LEU A 407 -4.79 -23.93 -30.62
C LEU A 407 -5.25 -23.66 -32.04
N LEU A 408 -4.50 -24.18 -33.01
CA LEU A 408 -4.84 -24.09 -34.43
C LEU A 408 -6.04 -24.97 -34.77
N PRO A 409 -6.78 -24.67 -35.82
CA PRO A 409 -7.91 -25.49 -36.27
C PRO A 409 -7.55 -26.96 -36.61
N ASN A 410 -6.29 -27.23 -36.91
CA ASN A 410 -5.78 -28.58 -37.16
C ASN A 410 -5.43 -29.38 -35.89
N GLY A 411 -5.65 -28.81 -34.71
CA GLY A 411 -5.35 -29.43 -33.41
C GLY A 411 -3.90 -29.27 -32.94
N GLU A 412 -3.04 -28.59 -33.66
CA GLU A 412 -1.69 -28.23 -33.22
C GLU A 412 -1.70 -26.95 -32.41
N TRP A 413 -0.72 -26.80 -31.51
CA TRP A 413 -0.54 -25.60 -30.73
C TRP A 413 0.51 -24.70 -31.36
N PHE A 414 0.14 -23.48 -31.64
CA PHE A 414 1.04 -22.45 -32.14
C PHE A 414 1.61 -21.61 -30.95
N VAL A 415 2.94 -21.53 -30.89
CA VAL A 415 3.61 -20.67 -29.91
C VAL A 415 3.73 -19.27 -30.50
N ILE A 416 3.01 -18.32 -29.94
CA ILE A 416 3.00 -16.93 -30.39
C ILE A 416 4.34 -16.28 -30.03
N PRO A 417 5.10 -15.72 -31.00
CA PRO A 417 6.35 -15.04 -30.73
C PRO A 417 6.16 -13.83 -29.80
N ASP A 418 7.14 -13.57 -28.93
CA ASP A 418 7.10 -12.43 -27.99
C ASP A 418 6.98 -11.09 -28.70
N GLU A 419 7.59 -10.94 -29.86
CA GLU A 419 7.49 -9.78 -30.72
C GLU A 419 6.04 -9.52 -31.17
N TRP A 420 5.29 -10.59 -31.48
CA TRP A 420 3.87 -10.46 -31.88
C TRP A 420 3.00 -10.07 -30.69
N LEU A 421 3.28 -10.64 -29.54
CA LEU A 421 2.60 -10.24 -28.30
C LEU A 421 2.87 -8.77 -27.99
N ALA A 422 4.10 -8.30 -28.15
CA ALA A 422 4.43 -6.90 -27.95
C ALA A 422 3.75 -5.98 -28.96
N ARG A 423 3.77 -6.37 -30.24
CA ARG A 423 3.30 -5.54 -31.36
C ARG A 423 1.77 -5.51 -31.46
N TYR A 424 1.11 -6.67 -31.39
CA TYR A 424 -0.33 -6.78 -31.71
C TYR A 424 -1.25 -6.82 -30.49
N SER A 425 -0.75 -7.03 -29.26
CA SER A 425 -1.63 -7.02 -28.08
C SER A 425 -2.37 -5.69 -27.91
N PRO A 426 -1.73 -4.51 -28.04
CA PRO A 426 -2.44 -3.24 -27.95
C PRO A 426 -3.56 -3.11 -28.99
N LEU A 427 -3.28 -3.54 -30.22
CA LEU A 427 -4.29 -3.53 -31.29
C LEU A 427 -5.48 -4.42 -30.97
N MET A 428 -5.25 -5.61 -30.43
CA MET A 428 -6.31 -6.56 -30.06
C MET A 428 -7.09 -6.11 -28.83
N MET A 429 -6.45 -5.40 -27.90
CA MET A 429 -7.10 -4.88 -26.69
C MET A 429 -8.05 -3.73 -27.01
N PHE A 430 -7.63 -2.79 -27.84
CA PHE A 430 -8.30 -1.51 -28.06
C PHE A 430 -9.08 -1.43 -29.36
N GLY A 431 -8.69 -2.21 -30.35
CA GLY A 431 -9.36 -2.23 -31.64
C GLY A 431 -10.74 -2.88 -31.55
N ARG A 432 -11.74 -2.25 -32.14
CA ARG A 432 -13.07 -2.83 -32.28
C ARG A 432 -13.08 -3.85 -33.40
N ARG A 433 -13.62 -5.04 -33.14
CA ARG A 433 -13.82 -6.04 -34.20
C ARG A 433 -14.84 -5.53 -35.19
N ASN A 434 -14.49 -5.51 -36.47
CA ASN A 434 -15.45 -5.21 -37.52
C ASN A 434 -16.19 -6.47 -37.98
N ARG A 435 -17.27 -6.32 -38.75
CA ARG A 435 -18.09 -7.45 -39.26
C ARG A 435 -17.34 -8.36 -40.22
N GLU A 436 -16.26 -7.87 -40.81
CA GLU A 436 -15.43 -8.57 -41.80
C GLU A 436 -14.23 -9.31 -41.17
N GLY A 437 -14.15 -9.40 -39.85
CA GLY A 437 -13.09 -10.11 -39.10
C GLY A 437 -11.80 -9.31 -38.95
N GLY A 438 -11.76 -8.03 -39.35
CA GLY A 438 -10.68 -7.12 -39.10
C GLY A 438 -10.82 -6.35 -37.76
N VAL A 439 -9.91 -5.41 -37.55
CA VAL A 439 -9.87 -4.54 -36.36
C VAL A 439 -9.99 -3.09 -36.79
N SER A 440 -10.86 -2.33 -36.15
CA SER A 440 -11.00 -0.89 -36.34
C SER A 440 -10.42 -0.14 -35.15
N VAL A 441 -9.53 0.82 -35.38
CA VAL A 441 -8.87 1.65 -34.36
C VAL A 441 -9.28 3.12 -34.58
N HIS A 442 -9.64 3.80 -33.51
CA HIS A 442 -9.99 5.22 -33.58
C HIS A 442 -8.74 6.11 -33.57
N ARG A 443 -8.81 7.29 -34.21
CA ARG A 443 -7.70 8.25 -34.29
C ARG A 443 -7.14 8.67 -32.93
N SER A 444 -7.94 8.69 -31.86
CA SER A 444 -7.46 8.96 -30.49
C SER A 444 -6.49 7.90 -29.94
N GLN A 445 -6.33 6.80 -30.64
CA GLN A 445 -5.46 5.69 -30.31
C GLN A 445 -4.23 5.64 -31.25
N ASP A 446 -3.77 6.80 -31.72
CA ASP A 446 -2.66 6.97 -32.68
C ASP A 446 -1.36 6.28 -32.23
N LYS A 447 -1.08 6.27 -30.92
CA LYS A 447 0.07 5.54 -30.35
C LYS A 447 0.04 4.02 -30.57
N ILE A 448 -1.14 3.44 -30.70
CA ILE A 448 -1.27 2.01 -31.07
C ILE A 448 -0.85 1.84 -32.53
N LEU A 449 -1.20 2.82 -33.37
CA LEU A 449 -0.83 2.81 -34.78
C LEU A 449 0.66 3.07 -34.99
N GLU A 450 1.28 3.93 -34.16
CA GLU A 450 2.75 4.12 -34.14
C GLU A 450 3.50 2.84 -33.82
N HIS A 451 3.01 2.04 -32.85
CA HIS A 451 3.61 0.75 -32.50
C HIS A 451 3.55 -0.31 -33.61
N LEU A 452 2.68 -0.08 -34.59
CA LEU A 452 2.51 -0.94 -35.77
C LEU A 452 3.29 -0.42 -36.97
N ASP A 453 4.12 0.63 -36.81
CA ASP A 453 4.79 1.36 -37.89
C ASP A 453 3.79 2.01 -38.89
N LEU A 454 2.57 2.24 -38.43
CA LEU A 454 1.52 2.88 -39.22
C LEU A 454 1.40 4.34 -38.76
N SER A 455 2.33 5.20 -39.21
CA SER A 455 2.32 6.61 -38.81
C SER A 455 1.19 7.38 -39.50
N VAL A 456 0.29 7.93 -38.69
CA VAL A 456 -0.66 8.94 -39.15
C VAL A 456 0.13 10.21 -39.44
N LYS A 457 0.31 10.59 -40.71
CA LYS A 457 0.92 11.88 -41.04
C LYS A 457 0.10 12.98 -40.37
N PRO A 458 0.74 13.92 -39.65
CA PRO A 458 0.05 15.03 -39.03
C PRO A 458 -0.66 15.85 -40.13
N ASP A 459 -1.86 16.30 -39.81
CA ASP A 459 -2.62 17.20 -40.72
C ASP A 459 -1.88 18.54 -40.82
N GLU A 460 -1.32 18.85 -42.02
CA GLU A 460 -0.45 20.01 -42.28
C GLU A 460 -1.13 21.38 -42.14
N ARG A 461 -2.37 21.44 -41.65
CA ARG A 461 -3.19 22.67 -41.57
C ARG A 461 -3.25 23.37 -40.21
N LYS A 462 -2.37 23.05 -39.27
CA LYS A 462 -2.38 23.75 -37.98
C LYS A 462 -1.46 24.95 -38.00
N GLN A 463 -2.05 26.15 -37.69
CA GLN A 463 -1.30 27.37 -37.37
C GLN A 463 -0.28 27.07 -36.26
N PRO A 464 0.89 27.74 -36.24
CA PRO A 464 1.89 27.54 -35.21
C PRO A 464 1.26 27.81 -33.84
N ALA A 465 1.32 26.83 -32.93
CA ALA A 465 0.74 26.91 -31.59
C ALA A 465 1.49 27.98 -30.78
N ASP A 466 0.78 28.94 -30.22
CA ASP A 466 1.33 30.01 -29.37
C ASP A 466 1.32 29.53 -27.89
N TYR A 467 2.46 29.10 -27.39
CA TYR A 467 2.67 28.66 -26.02
C TYR A 467 3.10 29.77 -25.04
N SER A 468 3.00 31.04 -25.44
CA SER A 468 3.32 32.18 -24.57
C SER A 468 2.33 32.27 -23.39
N LEU A 469 2.77 32.84 -22.30
CA LEU A 469 1.90 33.11 -21.16
C LEU A 469 0.81 34.14 -21.57
N PRO A 470 -0.41 34.02 -21.01
CA PRO A 470 -1.50 34.90 -21.32
C PRO A 470 -1.24 36.33 -20.81
N GLN A 471 -1.64 37.31 -21.57
CA GLN A 471 -1.64 38.70 -21.13
C GLN A 471 -2.80 38.90 -20.14
N GLY A 472 -2.54 39.61 -19.04
CA GLY A 472 -3.57 39.89 -18.03
C GLY A 472 -3.62 38.84 -16.87
N LEU A 473 -2.70 37.91 -16.79
CA LEU A 473 -2.52 37.08 -15.61
C LEU A 473 -1.83 37.89 -14.52
N ASN A 474 -2.55 38.17 -13.44
CA ASN A 474 -2.03 38.93 -12.29
C ASN A 474 -1.29 38.02 -11.29
N ALA A 475 -0.33 37.25 -11.79
CA ALA A 475 0.52 36.38 -11.00
C ALA A 475 1.76 35.95 -11.79
N THR A 476 2.83 35.62 -11.07
CA THR A 476 4.02 34.98 -11.65
C THR A 476 3.94 33.49 -11.41
N LEU A 477 3.86 32.71 -12.47
CA LEU A 477 3.88 31.25 -12.38
C LEU A 477 5.29 30.76 -12.02
N ARG A 478 5.38 29.74 -11.19
CA ARG A 478 6.63 29.02 -10.97
C ARG A 478 6.95 28.17 -12.20
N LYS A 479 8.20 27.77 -12.38
CA LYS A 479 8.63 26.98 -13.54
C LYS A 479 7.73 25.77 -13.79
N TYR A 480 7.50 24.95 -12.76
CA TYR A 480 6.64 23.79 -12.91
C TYR A 480 5.17 24.14 -13.24
N GLN A 481 4.67 25.27 -12.76
CA GLN A 481 3.30 25.74 -13.08
C GLN A 481 3.23 26.23 -14.53
N GLU A 482 4.28 26.86 -15.03
CA GLU A 482 4.40 27.24 -16.43
C GLU A 482 4.48 26.01 -17.34
N ASP A 483 5.25 25.00 -16.96
CA ASP A 483 5.32 23.72 -17.68
C ASP A 483 3.96 23.02 -17.70
N GLY A 484 3.23 23.03 -16.60
CA GLY A 484 1.88 22.48 -16.52
C GLY A 484 0.86 23.27 -17.36
N TYR A 485 0.94 24.57 -17.35
CA TYR A 485 0.14 25.43 -18.24
C TYR A 485 0.41 25.12 -19.72
N ARG A 486 1.68 25.01 -20.13
CA ARG A 486 2.05 24.67 -21.51
C ARG A 486 1.55 23.29 -21.91
N TRP A 487 1.63 22.32 -21.00
CA TRP A 487 1.10 20.97 -21.22
C TRP A 487 -0.42 20.99 -21.41
N LEU A 488 -1.17 21.69 -20.55
CA LEU A 488 -2.63 21.88 -20.70
C LEU A 488 -2.99 22.54 -22.03
N LEU A 489 -2.24 23.57 -22.42
CA LEU A 489 -2.44 24.28 -23.68
C LEU A 489 -2.15 23.38 -24.89
N GLY A 490 -1.17 22.49 -24.79
CA GLY A 490 -0.90 21.46 -25.80
C GLY A 490 -2.08 20.53 -26.03
N HIS A 491 -2.72 20.07 -24.95
CA HIS A 491 -3.95 19.25 -25.03
C HIS A 491 -5.14 20.03 -25.62
N TYR A 492 -5.27 21.31 -25.29
CA TYR A 492 -6.28 22.17 -25.91
C TYR A 492 -6.09 22.27 -27.42
N TYR A 493 -4.86 22.53 -27.92
CA TYR A 493 -4.56 22.56 -29.33
C TYR A 493 -4.77 21.21 -30.04
N ALA A 494 -4.51 20.11 -29.34
CA ALA A 494 -4.73 18.78 -29.87
C ALA A 494 -6.21 18.33 -29.82
N ALA A 495 -7.08 19.11 -29.20
CA ALA A 495 -8.48 18.76 -28.91
C ALA A 495 -8.59 17.40 -28.18
N THR A 496 -7.71 17.17 -27.21
CA THR A 496 -7.68 15.95 -26.37
C THR A 496 -7.93 16.31 -24.92
N GLY A 497 -8.64 15.44 -24.21
CA GLY A 497 -8.86 15.61 -22.79
C GLY A 497 -7.61 15.20 -21.99
N CYS A 498 -7.43 15.81 -20.81
CA CYS A 498 -6.29 15.51 -19.94
C CYS A 498 -6.62 15.68 -18.45
N CYS A 499 -5.76 15.11 -17.60
CA CYS A 499 -5.89 15.18 -16.14
C CYS A 499 -4.62 15.79 -15.52
N LEU A 500 -4.77 16.96 -14.91
CA LEU A 500 -3.70 17.57 -14.11
C LEU A 500 -3.79 17.01 -12.68
N SER A 501 -2.87 16.14 -12.34
CA SER A 501 -2.87 15.35 -11.11
C SER A 501 -1.79 15.76 -10.11
N ASP A 502 -1.33 17.00 -10.18
CA ASP A 502 -0.38 17.56 -9.22
C ASP A 502 -0.86 17.39 -7.78
N ASP A 503 0.04 17.20 -6.85
CA ASP A 503 -0.27 17.14 -5.43
C ASP A 503 -1.07 18.37 -4.98
N MET A 504 -1.85 18.20 -3.92
CA MET A 504 -2.64 19.31 -3.36
C MET A 504 -1.73 20.46 -2.90
N GLY A 505 -2.11 21.68 -3.26
CA GLY A 505 -1.36 22.89 -2.91
C GLY A 505 -0.31 23.32 -3.95
N LEU A 506 -0.10 22.58 -5.04
CA LEU A 506 0.81 22.95 -6.13
C LEU A 506 0.22 23.96 -7.14
N GLY A 507 -1.01 24.43 -6.91
CA GLY A 507 -1.61 25.51 -7.72
C GLY A 507 -2.22 25.03 -9.03
N LYS A 508 -2.96 23.90 -9.01
CA LYS A 508 -3.76 23.45 -10.17
C LYS A 508 -4.71 24.51 -10.67
N THR A 509 -5.37 25.24 -9.76
CA THR A 509 -6.36 26.30 -10.09
C THR A 509 -5.72 27.44 -10.87
N ILE A 510 -4.55 27.94 -10.47
CA ILE A 510 -3.90 29.06 -11.18
C ILE A 510 -3.39 28.63 -12.56
N GLN A 511 -2.91 27.39 -12.73
CA GLN A 511 -2.54 26.86 -14.05
C GLN A 511 -3.75 26.79 -14.98
N SER A 512 -4.92 26.39 -14.45
CA SER A 512 -6.18 26.34 -15.19
C SER A 512 -6.71 27.73 -15.52
N ILE A 513 -6.60 28.70 -14.61
CA ILE A 513 -6.98 30.11 -14.87
C ILE A 513 -6.10 30.72 -15.99
N ALA A 514 -4.81 30.42 -15.98
CA ALA A 514 -3.90 30.85 -17.05
C ALA A 514 -4.33 30.27 -18.42
N LEU A 515 -4.74 29.00 -18.45
CA LEU A 515 -5.28 28.41 -19.68
C LEU A 515 -6.58 29.06 -20.11
N ILE A 516 -7.52 29.37 -19.22
CA ILE A 516 -8.78 30.06 -19.54
C ILE A 516 -8.51 31.43 -20.17
N LEU A 517 -7.58 32.19 -19.58
CA LEU A 517 -7.16 33.49 -20.16
C LEU A 517 -6.61 33.33 -21.58
N LYS A 518 -5.74 32.37 -21.79
CA LYS A 518 -5.13 32.09 -23.11
C LYS A 518 -6.18 31.63 -24.11
N TYR A 519 -7.12 30.78 -23.68
CA TYR A 519 -8.25 30.38 -24.50
C TYR A 519 -9.05 31.59 -24.99
N LYS A 520 -9.37 32.55 -24.12
CA LYS A 520 -10.05 33.78 -24.47
C LYS A 520 -9.25 34.62 -25.48
N GLU A 521 -7.95 34.77 -25.28
CA GLU A 521 -7.06 35.49 -26.22
C GLU A 521 -7.06 34.84 -27.61
N ILE A 522 -6.94 33.51 -27.68
CA ILE A 522 -6.92 32.77 -28.95
C ILE A 522 -8.26 32.90 -29.67
N SER A 523 -9.36 32.67 -28.95
CA SER A 523 -10.71 32.70 -29.49
C SER A 523 -11.11 34.11 -29.97
N SER A 524 -10.70 35.15 -29.24
CA SER A 524 -10.93 36.54 -29.62
C SER A 524 -10.16 36.96 -30.89
N LYS A 525 -8.91 36.50 -31.03
CA LYS A 525 -8.11 36.68 -32.23
C LYS A 525 -8.72 35.99 -33.46
N ALA A 526 -9.18 34.73 -33.26
CA ALA A 526 -9.83 33.97 -34.33
C ALA A 526 -11.13 34.65 -34.80
N ALA A 527 -11.94 35.18 -33.88
CA ALA A 527 -13.15 35.94 -34.20
C ALA A 527 -12.87 37.24 -34.97
N SER A 528 -11.80 37.95 -34.63
CA SER A 528 -11.40 39.18 -35.35
C SER A 528 -10.87 38.93 -36.77
N VAL A 529 -10.20 37.80 -37.02
CA VAL A 529 -9.71 37.41 -38.33
C VAL A 529 -10.84 36.98 -39.25
N SER A 530 -11.87 36.28 -38.74
CA SER A 530 -13.05 35.92 -39.54
C SER A 530 -13.88 37.13 -39.96
N GLN A 531 -13.95 38.20 -39.17
CA GLN A 531 -14.62 39.44 -39.52
C GLN A 531 -13.86 40.27 -40.58
N SER A 532 -12.54 40.13 -40.67
CA SER A 532 -11.71 40.83 -41.65
C SER A 532 -11.71 40.17 -43.04
N SER A 533 -12.13 38.91 -43.15
CA SER A 533 -12.15 38.15 -44.39
C SER A 533 -13.47 38.27 -45.20
N GLU A 534 -14.50 38.93 -44.65
CA GLU A 534 -15.80 39.13 -45.35
C GLU A 534 -15.89 40.37 -46.23
N LYS A 535 -14.81 41.11 -46.50
CA LYS A 535 -14.78 42.11 -47.54
C LYS A 535 -14.36 41.49 -48.88
N LYS A 536 -15.30 40.87 -49.60
CA LYS A 536 -15.15 40.46 -50.97
C LYS A 536 -15.53 41.65 -51.91
N PRO A 537 -14.77 41.88 -53.00
CA PRO A 537 -15.24 42.68 -54.07
C PRO A 537 -16.26 41.92 -54.93
N SER A 538 -17.30 42.66 -55.35
CA SER A 538 -18.36 42.21 -56.22
C SER A 538 -17.86 41.70 -57.59
N GLY A 539 -18.29 40.48 -57.95
CA GLY A 539 -18.11 39.99 -59.34
C GLY A 539 -18.85 38.63 -59.50
N MET A 540 -19.92 38.74 -60.30
CA MET A 540 -20.85 37.73 -60.78
C MET A 540 -20.26 36.27 -60.93
N GLU A 541 -20.96 35.26 -60.47
CA GLU A 541 -21.64 34.25 -61.29
C GLU A 541 -22.55 33.36 -60.45
N GLN A 542 -23.80 33.27 -60.86
CA GLN A 542 -24.83 32.37 -60.29
C GLN A 542 -24.55 30.95 -60.67
N SER A 543 -24.58 30.05 -59.67
CA SER A 543 -24.90 28.64 -59.90
C SER A 543 -25.95 28.22 -58.88
N LEU A 544 -27.14 27.95 -59.39
CA LEU A 544 -28.27 27.36 -58.73
C LEU A 544 -27.89 25.92 -58.28
N PHE A 545 -28.04 25.64 -57.01
CA PHE A 545 -28.81 24.51 -56.44
C PHE A 545 -28.91 24.72 -54.92
N SER A 546 -30.13 25.00 -54.56
CA SER A 546 -30.72 25.04 -53.22
C SER A 546 -30.66 23.68 -52.50
N ASP A 547 -30.54 23.66 -51.23
CA ASP A 547 -31.52 23.68 -50.15
C ASP A 547 -30.76 23.06 -48.95
N GLU A 548 -30.81 23.48 -47.78
CA GLU A 548 -31.87 23.72 -46.85
C GLU A 548 -31.42 24.64 -45.71
N GLU A 549 -32.28 25.43 -45.23
CA GLU A 549 -32.16 26.31 -44.06
C GLU A 549 -31.82 25.56 -42.79
N MET A 550 -30.70 25.87 -42.18
CA MET A 550 -30.59 25.90 -40.70
C MET A 550 -30.15 27.27 -40.29
N GLY A 551 -31.13 28.05 -39.84
CA GLY A 551 -30.93 29.39 -39.29
C GLY A 551 -30.07 29.32 -38.02
N GLY A 552 -28.79 29.59 -38.20
CA GLY A 552 -27.87 29.92 -37.13
C GLY A 552 -27.59 31.39 -37.16
N THR A 553 -28.21 32.19 -36.33
CA THR A 553 -27.82 33.60 -36.07
C THR A 553 -26.39 33.58 -35.55
N GLY A 554 -25.43 33.86 -36.41
CA GLY A 554 -24.01 33.98 -36.06
C GLY A 554 -23.78 35.13 -35.08
N SER A 555 -23.85 34.85 -33.80
CA SER A 555 -23.28 35.71 -32.77
C SER A 555 -21.79 35.38 -32.71
N SER A 556 -20.94 36.34 -32.99
CA SER A 556 -19.48 36.35 -32.91
C SER A 556 -18.95 36.29 -31.45
N ALA A 557 -19.67 35.68 -30.56
CA ALA A 557 -19.28 35.56 -29.15
C ALA A 557 -18.35 34.35 -28.95
N VAL A 558 -17.29 34.55 -28.19
CA VAL A 558 -16.40 33.47 -27.75
C VAL A 558 -17.19 32.50 -26.87
N SER A 559 -17.16 31.19 -27.17
CA SER A 559 -17.86 30.18 -26.38
C SER A 559 -17.36 30.16 -24.91
N PRO A 560 -18.27 30.12 -23.93
CA PRO A 560 -17.90 30.17 -22.51
C PRO A 560 -17.15 28.92 -22.06
N VAL A 561 -16.43 29.04 -20.93
CA VAL A 561 -15.75 27.95 -20.24
C VAL A 561 -16.59 27.47 -19.07
N LEU A 562 -16.84 26.17 -18.96
CA LEU A 562 -17.51 25.57 -17.81
C LEU A 562 -16.45 25.10 -16.78
N VAL A 563 -16.63 25.49 -15.53
CA VAL A 563 -15.89 24.94 -14.38
C VAL A 563 -16.90 24.25 -13.45
N ALA A 564 -16.81 22.93 -13.34
CA ALA A 564 -17.60 22.16 -12.39
C ALA A 564 -16.72 21.77 -11.19
N ALA A 565 -17.19 22.11 -9.99
CA ALA A 565 -16.43 21.90 -8.75
C ALA A 565 -17.34 21.47 -7.58
N PRO A 566 -16.82 20.89 -6.51
CA PRO A 566 -17.57 20.70 -5.27
C PRO A 566 -18.07 22.02 -4.70
N ALA A 567 -19.24 22.01 -4.05
CA ALA A 567 -19.86 23.22 -3.50
C ALA A 567 -18.93 24.04 -2.57
N SER A 568 -18.07 23.36 -1.84
CA SER A 568 -17.08 23.96 -0.94
C SER A 568 -15.98 24.77 -1.65
N VAL A 569 -15.75 24.51 -2.94
CA VAL A 569 -14.63 25.09 -3.70
C VAL A 569 -15.09 26.16 -4.70
N VAL A 570 -16.38 26.22 -5.02
CA VAL A 570 -16.95 27.18 -5.97
C VAL A 570 -16.62 28.64 -5.63
N HIS A 571 -16.77 29.02 -4.35
CA HIS A 571 -16.41 30.37 -3.91
C HIS A 571 -14.91 30.65 -4.02
N ASN A 572 -14.08 29.66 -3.77
CA ASN A 572 -12.64 29.78 -3.93
C ASN A 572 -12.26 30.02 -5.39
N TRP A 573 -12.87 29.30 -6.35
CA TRP A 573 -12.68 29.54 -7.78
C TRP A 573 -13.01 30.99 -8.18
N ARG A 574 -14.16 31.49 -7.73
CA ARG A 574 -14.56 32.89 -7.96
C ARG A 574 -13.52 33.87 -7.42
N ASN A 575 -13.07 33.68 -6.19
CA ASN A 575 -12.08 34.55 -5.55
C ASN A 575 -10.72 34.51 -6.27
N GLU A 576 -10.27 33.30 -6.66
CA GLU A 576 -9.03 33.15 -7.41
C GLU A 576 -9.10 33.74 -8.82
N ILE A 577 -10.24 33.59 -9.54
CA ILE A 577 -10.45 34.23 -10.85
C ILE A 577 -10.34 35.76 -10.71
N ARG A 578 -11.04 36.35 -9.74
CA ARG A 578 -10.99 37.80 -9.49
C ARG A 578 -9.60 38.29 -9.13
N LYS A 579 -8.86 37.52 -8.37
CA LYS A 579 -7.50 37.84 -7.93
C LYS A 579 -6.48 37.75 -9.07
N PHE A 580 -6.51 36.66 -9.83
CA PHE A 580 -5.47 36.34 -10.80
C PHE A 580 -5.84 36.72 -12.25
N ALA A 581 -7.11 36.78 -12.55
CA ALA A 581 -7.62 37.08 -13.89
C ALA A 581 -8.81 38.06 -13.88
N PRO A 582 -8.65 39.30 -13.39
CA PRO A 582 -9.75 40.26 -13.22
C PRO A 582 -10.40 40.68 -14.52
N SER A 583 -9.79 40.38 -15.67
CA SER A 583 -10.36 40.65 -17.00
C SER A 583 -11.39 39.62 -17.46
N LEU A 584 -11.54 38.52 -16.76
CA LEU A 584 -12.52 37.47 -17.04
C LEU A 584 -13.87 37.85 -16.38
N LYS A 585 -14.94 37.76 -17.15
CA LYS A 585 -16.30 37.86 -16.62
C LYS A 585 -16.73 36.50 -16.10
N GLU A 586 -16.79 36.36 -14.78
CA GLU A 586 -17.20 35.12 -14.13
C GLU A 586 -18.67 35.14 -13.70
N LEU A 587 -19.33 33.99 -13.81
CA LEU A 587 -20.66 33.73 -13.27
C LEU A 587 -20.64 32.50 -12.35
N VAL A 588 -21.13 32.64 -11.15
CA VAL A 588 -21.43 31.48 -10.28
C VAL A 588 -22.84 31.02 -10.56
N TYR A 589 -22.98 29.92 -11.30
CA TYR A 589 -24.25 29.32 -11.66
C TYR A 589 -24.74 28.42 -10.53
N ALA A 590 -25.47 29.01 -9.59
CA ALA A 590 -26.00 28.39 -8.39
C ALA A 590 -27.24 29.14 -7.89
N GLY A 591 -27.91 28.65 -6.87
CA GLY A 591 -29.09 29.26 -6.26
C GLY A 591 -30.38 28.53 -6.56
N SER A 592 -31.53 29.21 -6.41
CA SER A 592 -32.84 28.63 -6.66
C SER A 592 -33.06 28.34 -8.16
N ILE A 593 -34.03 27.51 -8.50
CA ILE A 593 -34.40 27.20 -9.88
C ILE A 593 -34.73 28.49 -10.67
N ALA A 594 -35.48 29.39 -10.07
CA ALA A 594 -35.88 30.66 -10.70
C ALA A 594 -34.65 31.58 -10.98
N ASP A 595 -33.66 31.59 -10.08
CA ASP A 595 -32.43 32.36 -10.29
C ASP A 595 -31.61 31.76 -11.44
N ARG A 596 -31.48 30.43 -11.46
CA ARG A 596 -30.74 29.75 -12.53
C ARG A 596 -31.41 29.90 -13.90
N GLU A 597 -32.76 29.91 -13.97
CA GLU A 597 -33.49 30.18 -15.22
C GLU A 597 -33.18 31.58 -15.78
N LYS A 598 -33.03 32.59 -14.94
CA LYS A 598 -32.58 33.90 -15.36
C LYS A 598 -31.14 33.90 -15.87
N MET A 599 -30.26 33.21 -15.13
CA MET A 599 -28.83 33.10 -15.50
C MET A 599 -28.63 32.39 -16.84
N ARG A 600 -29.45 31.35 -17.16
CA ARG A 600 -29.36 30.57 -18.42
C ARG A 600 -29.43 31.46 -19.66
N LYS A 601 -30.24 32.49 -19.66
CA LYS A 601 -30.43 33.37 -20.79
C LYS A 601 -29.20 34.20 -21.13
N HIS A 602 -28.26 34.30 -20.17
CA HIS A 602 -27.08 35.15 -20.24
C HIS A 602 -25.75 34.38 -20.12
N LEU A 603 -25.75 33.05 -20.26
CA LEU A 603 -24.51 32.26 -20.13
C LEU A 603 -23.43 32.70 -21.10
N ASN A 604 -23.81 33.05 -22.33
CA ASN A 604 -22.87 33.47 -23.37
C ASN A 604 -22.31 34.91 -23.15
N ASP A 605 -22.83 35.65 -22.18
CA ASP A 605 -22.34 37.01 -21.84
C ASP A 605 -21.12 36.93 -20.88
N TYR A 606 -20.80 35.74 -20.38
CA TYR A 606 -19.72 35.48 -19.46
C TYR A 606 -18.63 34.63 -20.08
N ASP A 607 -17.39 34.85 -19.64
CA ASP A 607 -16.23 34.07 -20.08
C ASP A 607 -16.12 32.73 -19.35
N VAL A 608 -16.47 32.72 -18.06
CA VAL A 608 -16.34 31.53 -17.19
C VAL A 608 -17.62 31.34 -16.37
N ILE A 609 -18.19 30.18 -16.44
CA ILE A 609 -19.31 29.72 -15.63
C ILE A 609 -18.83 28.70 -14.62
N VAL A 610 -18.88 29.03 -13.32
CA VAL A 610 -18.52 28.14 -12.23
C VAL A 610 -19.78 27.55 -11.61
N SER A 611 -19.90 26.24 -11.57
CA SER A 611 -21.09 25.55 -11.04
C SER A 611 -20.70 24.36 -10.14
N THR A 612 -21.66 23.84 -9.38
CA THR A 612 -21.47 22.61 -8.63
C THR A 612 -21.86 21.41 -9.49
N TYR A 613 -21.28 20.24 -9.20
CA TYR A 613 -21.68 18.99 -9.84
C TYR A 613 -23.18 18.68 -9.68
N ALA A 614 -23.73 18.98 -8.51
CA ALA A 614 -25.15 18.78 -8.25
C ALA A 614 -26.03 19.70 -9.11
N THR A 615 -25.65 20.96 -9.24
CA THR A 615 -26.35 21.94 -10.11
C THR A 615 -26.22 21.56 -11.58
N MET A 616 -25.00 21.20 -12.03
CA MET A 616 -24.75 20.73 -13.39
C MET A 616 -25.61 19.50 -13.72
N ARG A 617 -25.68 18.50 -12.83
CA ARG A 617 -26.53 17.33 -13.01
C ARG A 617 -28.01 17.69 -13.11
N ASN A 618 -28.47 18.54 -12.23
CA ASN A 618 -29.90 18.91 -12.18
C ASN A 618 -30.35 19.68 -13.42
N ASP A 619 -29.46 20.46 -14.03
CA ASP A 619 -29.76 21.32 -15.16
C ASP A 619 -29.08 20.85 -16.45
N ILE A 620 -28.69 19.58 -16.53
CA ILE A 620 -27.90 19.05 -17.65
C ILE A 620 -28.60 19.20 -19.02
N ASP A 621 -29.92 19.06 -19.07
CA ASP A 621 -30.70 19.15 -20.31
C ASP A 621 -30.57 20.53 -20.95
N GLU A 622 -30.34 21.57 -20.18
CA GLU A 622 -30.12 22.91 -20.65
C GLU A 622 -28.64 23.21 -20.90
N LEU A 623 -27.77 22.79 -19.99
CA LEU A 623 -26.32 23.00 -20.11
C LEU A 623 -25.69 22.23 -21.27
N ALA A 624 -26.27 21.10 -21.66
CA ALA A 624 -25.84 20.34 -22.82
C ALA A 624 -26.17 21.03 -24.18
N LYS A 625 -27.06 22.02 -24.19
CA LYS A 625 -27.37 22.81 -25.38
C LYS A 625 -26.37 23.94 -25.62
N VAL A 626 -25.58 24.30 -24.62
CA VAL A 626 -24.57 25.36 -24.71
C VAL A 626 -23.31 24.82 -25.39
N GLU A 627 -22.80 25.57 -26.34
CA GLU A 627 -21.51 25.29 -26.98
C GLU A 627 -20.36 25.73 -26.05
N TRP A 628 -19.78 24.79 -25.33
CA TRP A 628 -18.67 25.03 -24.43
C TRP A 628 -17.34 25.01 -25.16
N GLY A 629 -16.51 26.04 -24.98
CA GLY A 629 -15.17 26.06 -25.57
C GLY A 629 -14.16 25.18 -24.83
N LEU A 630 -14.35 25.04 -23.52
CA LEU A 630 -13.51 24.25 -22.62
C LEU A 630 -14.36 23.83 -21.41
N ALA A 631 -14.15 22.64 -20.90
CA ALA A 631 -14.74 22.19 -19.62
C ALA A 631 -13.66 21.74 -18.66
N ILE A 632 -13.69 22.28 -17.43
CA ILE A 632 -12.76 21.97 -16.35
C ILE A 632 -13.56 21.32 -15.20
N PHE A 633 -13.11 20.16 -14.78
CA PHE A 633 -13.74 19.35 -13.73
C PHE A 633 -12.81 19.27 -12.52
N ASP A 634 -13.05 20.10 -11.50
CA ASP A 634 -12.22 20.13 -10.29
C ASP A 634 -12.66 19.06 -9.29
N GLU A 635 -11.70 18.47 -8.58
CA GLU A 635 -11.92 17.31 -7.70
C GLU A 635 -12.68 16.20 -8.43
N SER A 636 -12.16 15.79 -9.57
CA SER A 636 -12.80 14.87 -10.51
C SER A 636 -13.10 13.48 -9.95
N GLN A 637 -12.67 13.17 -8.72
CA GLN A 637 -13.11 11.97 -8.02
C GLN A 637 -14.63 11.87 -7.81
N VAL A 638 -15.37 12.92 -8.03
CA VAL A 638 -16.83 12.93 -7.89
C VAL A 638 -17.53 12.03 -8.93
N PHE A 639 -16.95 11.82 -10.10
CA PHE A 639 -17.51 10.96 -11.16
C PHE A 639 -16.74 9.64 -11.38
N LYS A 640 -16.08 9.14 -10.35
CA LYS A 640 -15.40 7.82 -10.39
C LYS A 640 -16.36 6.65 -10.62
N ASN A 641 -17.61 6.77 -10.17
CA ASN A 641 -18.61 5.75 -10.41
C ASN A 641 -19.31 6.01 -11.73
N SER A 642 -19.05 5.17 -12.72
CA SER A 642 -19.67 5.21 -14.05
C SER A 642 -21.20 4.98 -14.08
N GLU A 643 -21.76 4.52 -12.96
CA GLU A 643 -23.22 4.33 -12.80
C GLU A 643 -23.90 5.53 -12.13
N SER A 644 -23.15 6.59 -11.83
CA SER A 644 -23.68 7.77 -11.16
C SER A 644 -24.32 8.75 -12.15
N GLN A 645 -25.40 9.41 -11.72
CA GLN A 645 -26.05 10.46 -12.50
C GLN A 645 -25.11 11.64 -12.81
N ILE A 646 -24.07 11.86 -11.97
CA ILE A 646 -23.07 12.91 -12.21
C ILE A 646 -22.17 12.52 -13.39
N TYR A 647 -21.80 11.24 -13.47
CA TYR A 647 -21.03 10.73 -14.59
C TYR A 647 -21.77 10.91 -15.91
N ASP A 648 -23.04 10.50 -15.97
CA ASP A 648 -23.89 10.65 -17.16
C ASP A 648 -24.05 12.12 -17.56
N ALA A 649 -24.28 13.00 -16.60
CA ALA A 649 -24.37 14.43 -16.85
C ALA A 649 -23.05 15.00 -17.39
N THR A 650 -21.90 14.58 -16.84
CA THR A 650 -20.58 15.02 -17.28
C THR A 650 -20.27 14.58 -18.71
N GLN A 651 -20.69 13.38 -19.10
CA GLN A 651 -20.54 12.89 -20.48
C GLN A 651 -21.32 13.73 -21.50
N ARG A 652 -22.49 14.26 -21.11
CA ARG A 652 -23.37 15.04 -22.00
C ARG A 652 -22.87 16.47 -22.27
N ILE A 653 -21.89 16.97 -21.50
CA ILE A 653 -21.26 18.27 -21.78
C ILE A 653 -20.38 18.13 -23.01
N ALA A 654 -20.80 18.73 -24.11
CA ALA A 654 -20.05 18.76 -25.38
C ALA A 654 -19.05 19.92 -25.41
N CYS A 655 -17.75 19.59 -25.49
CA CYS A 655 -16.68 20.57 -25.66
C CYS A 655 -15.46 19.95 -26.35
N PRO A 656 -14.64 20.76 -27.06
CA PRO A 656 -13.43 20.23 -27.74
C PRO A 656 -12.38 19.64 -26.81
N CYS A 657 -12.23 20.20 -25.64
CA CYS A 657 -11.25 19.75 -24.64
C CYS A 657 -11.86 19.68 -23.24
N ARG A 658 -11.64 18.57 -22.55
CA ARG A 658 -12.07 18.34 -21.18
C ARG A 658 -10.87 18.19 -20.28
N ILE A 659 -10.79 18.93 -19.20
CA ILE A 659 -9.69 18.93 -18.25
C ILE A 659 -10.22 18.49 -16.90
N ALA A 660 -9.61 17.45 -16.35
CA ALA A 660 -9.83 17.03 -14.98
C ALA A 660 -8.71 17.55 -14.08
N LEU A 661 -9.09 18.05 -12.91
CA LEU A 661 -8.17 18.39 -11.84
C LEU A 661 -8.40 17.44 -10.68
N SER A 662 -7.38 16.73 -10.24
CA SER A 662 -7.47 15.85 -9.10
C SER A 662 -6.10 15.62 -8.50
N GLY A 663 -5.95 15.70 -7.19
CA GLY A 663 -4.74 15.22 -6.52
C GLY A 663 -4.58 13.68 -6.58
N THR A 664 -5.68 12.99 -6.91
CA THR A 664 -5.76 11.52 -6.89
C THR A 664 -6.68 11.03 -8.00
N PRO A 665 -6.14 10.80 -9.19
CA PRO A 665 -6.92 10.38 -10.35
C PRO A 665 -7.50 8.96 -10.20
N MET A 666 -6.92 8.14 -9.35
CA MET A 666 -7.37 6.80 -9.00
C MET A 666 -7.17 6.59 -7.49
N GLU A 667 -8.18 6.09 -6.79
CA GLU A 667 -8.14 5.87 -5.32
C GLU A 667 -8.31 4.41 -4.94
N ASN A 668 -9.26 3.71 -5.55
CA ASN A 668 -9.65 2.39 -5.09
C ASN A 668 -9.40 1.28 -6.11
N ASN A 669 -9.65 1.54 -7.37
CA ASN A 669 -9.61 0.50 -8.41
C ASN A 669 -9.45 1.08 -9.82
N LEU A 670 -9.11 0.20 -10.77
CA LEU A 670 -8.92 0.55 -12.18
C LEU A 670 -10.20 1.04 -12.88
N ARG A 671 -11.38 0.67 -12.38
CA ARG A 671 -12.66 1.14 -12.94
C ARG A 671 -12.80 2.66 -12.83
N GLU A 672 -12.25 3.25 -11.76
CA GLU A 672 -12.21 4.71 -11.58
C GLU A 672 -11.38 5.40 -12.67
N LEU A 673 -10.22 4.80 -13.03
CA LEU A 673 -9.38 5.28 -14.12
C LEU A 673 -10.12 5.20 -15.45
N TRP A 674 -10.81 4.09 -15.71
CA TRP A 674 -11.65 3.95 -16.92
C TRP A 674 -12.75 5.01 -16.97
N SER A 675 -13.45 5.23 -15.86
CA SER A 675 -14.51 6.25 -15.78
C SER A 675 -13.98 7.65 -16.08
N LEU A 676 -12.84 8.00 -15.52
CA LEU A 676 -12.17 9.27 -15.78
C LEU A 676 -11.79 9.42 -17.26
N MET A 677 -11.11 8.40 -17.81
CA MET A 677 -10.64 8.45 -19.20
C MET A 677 -11.78 8.44 -20.22
N SER A 678 -12.89 7.74 -19.94
CA SER A 678 -14.06 7.70 -20.81
C SER A 678 -14.79 9.05 -20.90
N ILE A 679 -14.65 9.90 -19.88
CA ILE A 679 -15.09 11.30 -19.93
C ILE A 679 -14.11 12.16 -20.71
N LEU A 680 -12.80 12.06 -20.39
CA LEU A 680 -11.78 12.90 -20.99
C LEU A 680 -11.55 12.56 -22.47
N ASN A 681 -11.37 11.31 -22.78
CA ASN A 681 -11.07 10.79 -24.11
C ASN A 681 -11.95 9.56 -24.41
N PRO A 682 -13.20 9.77 -24.85
CA PRO A 682 -14.10 8.67 -25.20
C PRO A 682 -13.44 7.70 -26.20
N SER A 683 -13.62 6.42 -25.99
CA SER A 683 -13.07 5.33 -26.82
C SER A 683 -11.57 5.02 -26.64
N LEU A 684 -10.81 5.78 -25.88
CA LEU A 684 -9.37 5.51 -25.66
C LEU A 684 -9.15 4.12 -25.01
N LEU A 685 -9.93 3.80 -24.00
CA LEU A 685 -9.81 2.53 -23.22
C LEU A 685 -10.89 1.50 -23.57
N GLY A 686 -11.65 1.70 -24.65
CA GLY A 686 -12.74 0.83 -25.03
C GLY A 686 -13.97 0.92 -24.11
N ASP A 687 -14.90 -0.03 -24.23
CA ASP A 687 -16.05 -0.08 -23.33
C ASP A 687 -15.69 -0.70 -21.95
N ALA A 688 -16.64 -0.63 -21.00
CA ALA A 688 -16.42 -1.09 -19.63
C ALA A 688 -16.12 -2.60 -19.53
N ASP A 689 -16.75 -3.41 -20.38
CA ASP A 689 -16.58 -4.86 -20.37
C ASP A 689 -15.25 -5.26 -21.03
N ASP A 690 -14.86 -4.59 -22.09
CA ASP A 690 -13.54 -4.77 -22.72
C ASP A 690 -12.43 -4.35 -21.73
N PHE A 691 -12.60 -3.23 -21.05
CA PHE A 691 -11.63 -2.78 -20.05
C PHE A 691 -11.54 -3.74 -18.86
N ARG A 692 -12.65 -4.28 -18.40
CA ARG A 692 -12.66 -5.28 -17.33
C ARG A 692 -11.88 -6.52 -17.72
N ARG A 693 -12.16 -7.07 -18.93
CA ARG A 693 -11.50 -8.29 -19.42
C ARG A 693 -10.01 -8.08 -19.67
N ASN A 694 -9.65 -6.94 -20.25
CA ASN A 694 -8.29 -6.70 -20.72
C ASN A 694 -7.37 -6.15 -19.62
N PHE A 695 -7.90 -5.44 -18.63
CA PHE A 695 -7.10 -4.76 -17.62
C PHE A 695 -7.48 -5.12 -16.19
N ILE A 696 -8.77 -4.98 -15.81
CA ILE A 696 -9.13 -5.15 -14.39
C ILE A 696 -8.79 -6.57 -13.93
N ASN A 697 -9.27 -7.61 -14.62
CA ASN A 697 -9.07 -9.00 -14.21
C ASN A 697 -7.58 -9.37 -14.20
N PRO A 698 -6.81 -9.19 -15.30
CA PRO A 698 -5.41 -9.60 -15.34
C PRO A 698 -4.51 -8.84 -14.35
N ILE A 699 -4.76 -7.53 -14.15
CA ILE A 699 -3.97 -6.71 -13.24
C ILE A 699 -4.30 -7.03 -11.78
N SER A 700 -5.57 -7.38 -11.48
CA SER A 700 -5.98 -7.81 -10.13
C SER A 700 -5.32 -9.12 -9.71
N GLU A 701 -5.11 -10.03 -10.66
CA GLU A 701 -4.40 -11.29 -10.43
C GLU A 701 -2.89 -11.06 -10.29
N ASN A 702 -2.34 -10.19 -11.13
CA ASN A 702 -0.92 -9.88 -11.13
C ASN A 702 -0.63 -8.43 -11.54
N ILE A 703 -0.29 -7.60 -10.55
CA ILE A 703 0.02 -6.17 -10.73
C ILE A 703 1.21 -5.94 -11.68
N LYS A 704 2.17 -6.87 -11.75
CA LYS A 704 3.33 -6.77 -12.64
C LYS A 704 3.09 -7.39 -14.02
N SER A 705 1.83 -7.56 -14.40
CA SER A 705 1.48 -8.10 -15.71
C SER A 705 1.86 -7.14 -16.84
N LYS A 706 2.06 -7.68 -18.05
CA LYS A 706 2.26 -6.89 -19.27
C LYS A 706 1.11 -5.91 -19.53
N ASN A 707 -0.10 -6.26 -19.10
CA ASN A 707 -1.29 -5.44 -19.25
C ASN A 707 -1.19 -4.13 -18.43
N THR A 708 -0.50 -4.15 -17.29
CA THR A 708 -0.21 -2.94 -16.51
C THR A 708 0.66 -1.98 -17.28
N GLU A 709 1.70 -2.49 -17.94
CA GLU A 709 2.60 -1.67 -18.75
C GLU A 709 1.90 -1.05 -19.96
N ILE A 710 1.08 -1.85 -20.65
CA ILE A 710 0.28 -1.36 -21.79
C ILE A 710 -0.70 -0.28 -21.35
N LEU A 711 -1.44 -0.51 -20.25
CA LEU A 711 -2.37 0.49 -19.70
C LEU A 711 -1.64 1.78 -19.36
N ARG A 712 -0.47 1.66 -18.73
CA ARG A 712 0.38 2.80 -18.37
C ARG A 712 0.79 3.62 -19.58
N GLN A 713 1.28 3.00 -20.64
CA GLN A 713 1.70 3.67 -21.87
C GLN A 713 0.55 4.41 -22.56
N LEU A 714 -0.66 3.85 -22.50
CA LEU A 714 -1.85 4.46 -23.09
C LEU A 714 -2.33 5.69 -22.34
N VAL A 715 -2.30 5.65 -21.01
CA VAL A 715 -2.84 6.75 -20.20
C VAL A 715 -1.80 7.84 -19.92
N ALA A 716 -0.51 7.49 -19.92
CA ALA A 716 0.58 8.42 -19.59
C ALA A 716 0.53 9.77 -20.32
N PRO A 717 0.24 9.85 -21.62
CA PRO A 717 0.20 11.14 -22.32
C PRO A 717 -0.84 12.11 -21.80
N TYR A 718 -1.91 11.58 -21.17
CA TYR A 718 -3.08 12.35 -20.74
C TYR A 718 -3.06 12.69 -19.26
N PHE A 719 -1.99 12.36 -18.55
CA PHE A 719 -1.79 12.68 -17.14
C PHE A 719 -0.50 13.47 -16.94
N LEU A 720 -0.60 14.53 -16.15
CA LEU A 720 0.56 15.20 -15.58
C LEU A 720 0.44 15.14 -14.06
N ARG A 721 1.40 14.49 -13.42
CA ARG A 721 1.48 14.37 -11.97
C ARG A 721 2.85 14.78 -11.47
N ARG A 722 2.87 15.68 -10.52
CA ARG A 722 4.09 16.09 -9.82
C ARG A 722 3.82 16.08 -8.33
N THR A 723 4.78 15.57 -7.59
CA THR A 723 4.71 15.55 -6.13
C THR A 723 5.31 16.81 -5.53
N LYS A 724 4.93 17.13 -4.30
CA LYS A 724 5.52 18.26 -3.57
C LYS A 724 7.04 18.09 -3.42
N ALA A 725 7.49 16.86 -3.15
CA ALA A 725 8.91 16.54 -3.00
C ALA A 725 9.74 16.79 -4.26
N GLU A 726 9.15 16.67 -5.46
CA GLU A 726 9.83 16.89 -6.74
C GLU A 726 9.96 18.37 -7.12
N VAL A 727 9.05 19.22 -6.64
CA VAL A 727 8.95 20.60 -7.15
C VAL A 727 9.11 21.70 -6.09
N LEU A 728 9.17 21.33 -4.81
CA LEU A 728 9.30 22.27 -3.68
C LEU A 728 10.52 21.93 -2.82
N ASP A 729 11.70 22.43 -3.21
CA ASP A 729 12.96 22.24 -2.46
C ASP A 729 12.93 22.81 -1.03
N SER A 730 11.98 23.68 -0.72
CA SER A 730 11.88 24.38 0.56
C SER A 730 10.84 23.80 1.52
N LEU A 731 10.19 22.68 1.16
CA LEU A 731 9.21 22.07 2.07
C LEU A 731 9.95 21.24 3.14
N PRO A 732 9.67 21.43 4.45
CA PRO A 732 10.27 20.61 5.49
C PRO A 732 9.93 19.13 5.35
N ASP A 733 10.79 18.28 5.91
CA ASP A 733 10.61 16.84 5.88
C ASP A 733 9.33 16.39 6.57
N ARG A 734 8.75 15.31 6.07
CA ARG A 734 7.63 14.61 6.67
C ARG A 734 8.11 13.26 7.20
N GLN A 735 7.74 12.93 8.42
CA GLN A 735 8.03 11.65 9.07
C GLN A 735 6.74 10.94 9.42
N ASP A 736 6.55 9.75 8.85
CA ASP A 736 5.38 8.92 9.07
C ASP A 736 5.71 7.76 10.01
N GLU A 737 4.93 7.58 11.06
CA GLU A 737 5.09 6.50 12.04
C GLU A 737 3.75 5.78 12.27
N ILE A 738 3.79 4.46 12.23
CA ILE A 738 2.65 3.62 12.62
C ILE A 738 2.84 3.21 14.08
N VAL A 739 1.91 3.62 14.92
CA VAL A 739 1.90 3.31 16.35
C VAL A 739 0.96 2.14 16.59
N TYR A 740 1.52 0.98 16.87
CA TYR A 740 0.74 -0.20 17.20
C TYR A 740 0.32 -0.16 18.68
N CYS A 741 -0.98 -0.09 18.90
CA CYS A 741 -1.59 -0.01 20.22
C CYS A 741 -2.11 -1.38 20.65
N GLU A 742 -1.73 -1.85 21.83
CA GLU A 742 -2.28 -3.08 22.40
C GLU A 742 -3.64 -2.82 23.05
N MET A 743 -4.63 -3.63 22.72
CA MET A 743 -5.94 -3.58 23.40
C MET A 743 -5.81 -4.01 24.86
N THR A 744 -6.60 -3.41 25.75
CA THR A 744 -6.71 -3.87 27.14
C THR A 744 -7.31 -5.28 27.20
N PRO A 745 -7.11 -6.04 28.28
CA PRO A 745 -7.69 -7.39 28.39
C PRO A 745 -9.23 -7.40 28.23
N GLU A 746 -9.90 -6.40 28.81
CA GLU A 746 -11.36 -6.22 28.69
C GLU A 746 -11.76 -5.89 27.27
N GLN A 747 -11.02 -4.99 26.62
CA GLN A 747 -11.25 -4.62 25.22
C GLN A 747 -11.03 -5.82 24.30
N THR A 748 -9.97 -6.62 24.54
CA THR A 748 -9.69 -7.84 23.77
C THR A 748 -10.82 -8.87 23.91
N THR A 749 -11.34 -9.06 25.11
CA THR A 749 -12.46 -9.97 25.36
C THR A 749 -13.71 -9.51 24.60
N LEU A 750 -14.06 -8.24 24.72
CA LEU A 750 -15.21 -7.66 24.02
C LEU A 750 -15.06 -7.75 22.48
N TYR A 751 -13.87 -7.49 21.98
CA TYR A 751 -13.58 -7.62 20.55
C TYR A 751 -13.75 -9.06 20.06
N ALA A 752 -13.21 -10.04 20.79
CA ALA A 752 -13.30 -11.46 20.45
C ALA A 752 -14.76 -11.98 20.51
N GLU A 753 -15.55 -11.51 21.46
CA GLU A 753 -16.99 -11.85 21.53
C GLU A 753 -17.73 -11.38 20.28
N VAL A 754 -17.57 -10.12 19.90
CA VAL A 754 -18.25 -9.55 18.73
C VAL A 754 -17.76 -10.23 17.46
N GLN A 755 -16.48 -10.49 17.34
CA GLN A 755 -15.87 -11.22 16.22
C GLN A 755 -16.42 -12.64 16.10
N SER A 756 -16.56 -13.35 17.22
CA SER A 756 -17.12 -14.71 17.25
C SER A 756 -18.58 -14.74 16.88
N ARG A 757 -19.38 -13.80 17.39
CA ARG A 757 -20.79 -13.65 17.00
C ARG A 757 -20.94 -13.40 15.51
N MET A 758 -20.15 -12.49 14.96
CA MET A 758 -20.12 -12.19 13.53
C MET A 758 -19.77 -13.43 12.69
N ARG A 759 -18.71 -14.16 13.10
CA ARG A 759 -18.30 -15.39 12.42
C ARG A 759 -19.42 -16.45 12.43
N ASN A 760 -20.09 -16.60 13.56
CA ASN A 760 -21.21 -17.54 13.68
C ASN A 760 -22.41 -17.13 12.79
N MET A 761 -22.73 -15.83 12.72
CA MET A 761 -23.76 -15.32 11.81
C MET A 761 -23.42 -15.59 10.34
N LEU A 762 -22.16 -15.38 9.95
CA LEU A 762 -21.67 -15.64 8.59
C LEU A 762 -21.66 -17.14 8.24
N LEU A 763 -21.52 -18.04 9.22
CA LEU A 763 -21.52 -19.48 9.00
C LEU A 763 -22.93 -20.07 8.96
N GLN A 764 -23.90 -19.48 9.66
CA GLN A 764 -25.25 -19.99 9.77
C GLN A 764 -26.15 -19.64 8.58
N ASP A 765 -25.92 -18.52 7.90
CA ASP A 765 -26.77 -18.02 6.81
C ASP A 765 -25.97 -17.70 5.55
N LYS A 766 -25.45 -18.72 4.87
CA LYS A 766 -24.75 -18.55 3.59
C LYS A 766 -25.60 -17.91 2.49
N ASP A 767 -26.90 -18.11 2.51
CA ASP A 767 -27.83 -17.64 1.47
C ASP A 767 -28.55 -16.32 1.79
N LYS A 768 -28.35 -15.75 2.98
CA LYS A 768 -29.00 -14.51 3.43
C LYS A 768 -28.03 -13.49 4.03
N ILE A 769 -26.78 -13.49 3.62
CA ILE A 769 -25.84 -12.44 4.07
C ILE A 769 -26.34 -11.09 3.55
N ASN A 770 -27.08 -10.39 4.40
CA ASN A 770 -27.43 -9.01 4.13
C ASN A 770 -26.16 -8.17 4.28
N THR A 771 -25.69 -7.56 3.19
CA THR A 771 -24.52 -6.69 3.14
C THR A 771 -24.55 -5.64 4.26
N ILE A 772 -25.73 -5.20 4.66
CA ILE A 772 -25.94 -4.23 5.75
C ILE A 772 -25.50 -4.81 7.10
N SER A 773 -25.84 -6.07 7.39
CA SER A 773 -25.46 -6.71 8.67
C SER A 773 -23.95 -6.91 8.78
N ALA A 774 -23.29 -7.28 7.68
CA ALA A 774 -21.84 -7.41 7.63
C ALA A 774 -21.14 -6.05 7.82
N LEU A 775 -21.61 -4.99 7.17
CA LEU A 775 -21.08 -3.63 7.33
C LEU A 775 -21.26 -3.12 8.77
N THR A 776 -22.42 -3.39 9.38
CA THR A 776 -22.68 -3.01 10.78
C THR A 776 -21.72 -3.71 11.74
N ALA A 777 -21.44 -5.00 11.52
CA ALA A 777 -20.52 -5.77 12.34
C ALA A 777 -19.07 -5.29 12.18
N ILE A 778 -18.63 -5.01 10.95
CA ILE A 778 -17.33 -4.41 10.66
C ILE A 778 -17.17 -3.05 11.36
N THR A 779 -18.21 -2.21 11.27
CA THR A 779 -18.22 -0.91 11.95
C THR A 779 -18.10 -1.06 13.47
N ARG A 780 -18.83 -2.01 14.08
CA ARG A 780 -18.71 -2.30 15.52
C ARG A 780 -17.33 -2.77 15.92
N LEU A 781 -16.72 -3.69 15.17
CA LEU A 781 -15.36 -4.14 15.44
C LEU A 781 -14.34 -2.99 15.38
N ARG A 782 -14.47 -2.10 14.40
CA ARG A 782 -13.63 -0.90 14.29
C ARG A 782 -13.85 0.05 15.48
N GLN A 783 -15.09 0.27 15.88
CA GLN A 783 -15.41 1.10 17.06
C GLN A 783 -14.80 0.52 18.35
N ILE A 784 -14.89 -0.80 18.56
CA ILE A 784 -14.27 -1.45 19.73
C ILE A 784 -12.74 -1.34 19.66
N ALA A 785 -12.14 -1.49 18.47
CA ALA A 785 -10.71 -1.34 18.29
C ALA A 785 -10.24 0.09 18.61
N CYS A 786 -11.03 1.12 18.28
CA CYS A 786 -10.75 2.50 18.65
C CYS A 786 -11.00 2.76 20.15
N ALA A 787 -12.23 2.58 20.59
CA ALA A 787 -12.61 2.77 21.99
C ALA A 787 -13.92 2.02 22.30
N PRO A 788 -13.97 1.14 23.30
CA PRO A 788 -15.22 0.47 23.72
C PRO A 788 -16.35 1.41 24.10
N ALA A 789 -16.03 2.58 24.62
CA ALA A 789 -17.00 3.63 24.95
C ALA A 789 -17.87 4.06 23.76
N MET A 790 -17.41 3.90 22.52
CA MET A 790 -18.21 4.21 21.32
C MET A 790 -19.42 3.29 21.15
N ILE A 791 -19.43 2.14 21.78
CA ILE A 791 -20.55 1.18 21.77
C ILE A 791 -21.25 1.10 23.13
N GLY A 792 -21.02 2.06 24.03
CA GLY A 792 -21.63 2.12 25.36
C GLY A 792 -21.00 1.16 26.39
N ASN A 793 -19.75 0.80 26.22
CA ASN A 793 -19.00 -0.03 27.16
C ASN A 793 -17.86 0.77 27.78
N ASP A 794 -17.81 0.91 29.10
CA ASP A 794 -16.86 1.75 29.83
C ASP A 794 -15.46 1.13 29.98
N SER A 795 -15.17 0.03 29.32
CA SER A 795 -13.83 -0.57 29.33
C SER A 795 -12.78 0.40 28.77
N PRO A 796 -11.59 0.45 29.36
CA PRO A 796 -10.52 1.35 28.89
C PRO A 796 -10.04 0.97 27.49
N SER A 797 -9.69 2.00 26.70
CA SER A 797 -9.10 1.81 25.37
C SER A 797 -7.58 1.87 25.43
N GLY A 798 -6.93 0.82 24.95
CA GLY A 798 -5.48 0.82 24.83
C GLY A 798 -4.96 1.85 23.82
N LYS A 799 -5.68 2.07 22.74
CA LYS A 799 -5.35 3.08 21.73
C LYS A 799 -5.44 4.50 22.33
N LEU A 800 -6.53 4.83 23.00
CA LEU A 800 -6.68 6.17 23.60
C LEU A 800 -5.66 6.43 24.71
N ALA A 801 -5.25 5.39 25.45
CA ALA A 801 -4.17 5.52 26.43
C ALA A 801 -2.86 5.97 25.76
N GLU A 802 -2.47 5.34 24.64
CA GLU A 802 -1.28 5.71 23.86
C GLU A 802 -1.42 7.13 23.26
N VAL A 803 -2.60 7.48 22.74
CA VAL A 803 -2.87 8.82 22.22
C VAL A 803 -2.70 9.87 23.31
N TYR A 804 -3.30 9.65 24.51
CA TYR A 804 -3.20 10.61 25.61
C TYR A 804 -1.80 10.74 26.19
N GLU A 805 -1.01 9.67 26.16
CA GLU A 805 0.40 9.70 26.54
C GLU A 805 1.17 10.65 25.63
N ARG A 806 1.04 10.47 24.31
CA ARG A 806 1.73 11.33 23.33
C ARG A 806 1.25 12.78 23.37
N LEU A 807 -0.07 13.01 23.54
CA LEU A 807 -0.59 14.37 23.72
C LEU A 807 -0.04 15.04 25.01
N SER A 808 0.17 14.25 26.07
CA SER A 808 0.77 14.73 27.31
C SER A 808 2.24 15.11 27.14
N GLU A 809 2.99 14.41 26.29
CA GLU A 809 4.37 14.73 25.96
C GLU A 809 4.49 16.05 25.18
N LEU A 810 3.51 16.33 24.32
CA LEU A 810 3.47 17.55 23.52
C LEU A 810 2.89 18.75 24.29
N ARG A 811 2.19 18.50 25.38
CA ARG A 811 1.58 19.58 26.18
C ARG A 811 2.63 20.49 26.81
N GLY A 812 2.45 21.79 26.61
CA GLY A 812 3.35 22.82 27.15
C GLY A 812 4.60 23.06 26.28
N THR A 813 4.69 22.38 25.12
CA THR A 813 5.63 22.73 24.07
C THR A 813 4.99 23.76 23.13
N ASP A 814 5.75 24.27 22.17
CA ASP A 814 5.24 25.17 21.11
C ASP A 814 4.76 24.40 19.84
N HIS A 815 4.49 23.10 19.99
CA HIS A 815 3.94 22.25 18.94
C HIS A 815 2.41 22.29 18.94
N LYS A 816 1.80 22.26 17.76
CA LYS A 816 0.35 22.14 17.57
C LYS A 816 0.01 20.82 16.86
N VAL A 817 -1.07 20.18 17.30
CA VAL A 817 -1.47 18.84 16.88
C VAL A 817 -2.82 18.86 16.19
N LEU A 818 -2.90 18.32 14.99
CA LEU A 818 -4.16 18.01 14.32
C LEU A 818 -4.54 16.57 14.63
N ILE A 819 -5.75 16.34 15.12
CA ILE A 819 -6.25 15.01 15.49
C ILE A 819 -7.44 14.69 14.59
N PHE A 820 -7.29 13.71 13.74
CA PHE A 820 -8.30 13.30 12.77
C PHE A 820 -8.95 11.97 13.14
N SER A 821 -10.24 11.86 12.92
CA SER A 821 -10.99 10.60 12.97
C SER A 821 -12.18 10.61 12.02
N GLU A 822 -12.56 9.42 11.54
CA GLU A 822 -13.80 9.17 10.81
C GLU A 822 -15.01 9.31 11.76
N TYR A 823 -14.80 8.98 13.04
CA TYR A 823 -15.86 8.95 14.05
C TYR A 823 -15.91 10.24 14.88
N VAL A 824 -16.99 11.01 14.70
CA VAL A 824 -17.23 12.21 15.53
C VAL A 824 -17.38 11.83 17.02
N SER A 825 -17.94 10.64 17.31
CA SER A 825 -18.04 10.13 18.69
C SER A 825 -16.69 9.86 19.33
N LEU A 826 -15.70 9.38 18.58
CA LEU A 826 -14.34 9.21 19.08
C LEU A 826 -13.68 10.55 19.40
N LEU A 827 -13.86 11.54 18.52
CA LEU A 827 -13.40 12.90 18.76
C LEU A 827 -14.07 13.51 20.00
N GLY A 828 -15.37 13.22 20.25
CA GLY A 828 -16.08 13.62 21.46
C GLY A 828 -15.45 13.03 22.74
N ILE A 829 -15.12 11.74 22.72
CA ILE A 829 -14.44 11.08 23.86
C ILE A 829 -13.07 11.75 24.13
N VAL A 830 -12.31 12.05 23.09
CA VAL A 830 -11.03 12.76 23.21
C VAL A 830 -11.25 14.18 23.74
N ALA A 831 -12.26 14.90 23.23
CA ALA A 831 -12.60 16.26 23.69
C ALA A 831 -12.96 16.31 25.18
N ASP A 832 -13.78 15.34 25.65
CA ASP A 832 -14.15 15.23 27.06
C ASP A 832 -12.94 14.99 27.95
N GLU A 833 -12.00 14.16 27.51
CA GLU A 833 -10.75 13.93 28.26
C GLU A 833 -9.84 15.15 28.26
N LEU A 834 -9.70 15.87 27.13
CA LEU A 834 -8.93 17.13 27.09
C LEU A 834 -9.53 18.16 28.02
N LYS A 835 -10.86 18.29 28.04
CA LYS A 835 -11.61 19.15 28.93
C LYS A 835 -11.41 18.76 30.40
N ARG A 836 -11.47 17.46 30.72
CA ARG A 836 -11.21 16.95 32.09
C ARG A 836 -9.81 17.27 32.59
N ARG A 837 -8.82 17.29 31.68
CA ARG A 837 -7.44 17.70 31.98
C ARG A 837 -7.23 19.22 32.00
N GLY A 838 -8.24 20.01 31.65
CA GLY A 838 -8.13 21.46 31.56
C GLY A 838 -7.27 21.94 30.37
N TRP A 839 -7.24 21.16 29.30
CA TRP A 839 -6.49 21.49 28.08
C TRP A 839 -7.42 22.13 27.05
N ASP A 840 -7.01 23.31 26.56
CA ASP A 840 -7.78 24.00 25.51
C ASP A 840 -7.62 23.30 24.16
N TYR A 841 -8.71 23.23 23.41
CA TYR A 841 -8.77 22.59 22.09
C TYR A 841 -9.79 23.27 21.19
N ALA A 842 -9.57 23.15 19.88
CA ALA A 842 -10.55 23.47 18.86
C ALA A 842 -11.20 22.19 18.34
N MET A 843 -12.47 22.25 17.88
CA MET A 843 -13.16 21.11 17.31
C MET A 843 -13.96 21.51 16.07
N LEU A 844 -13.70 20.81 14.95
CA LEU A 844 -14.37 21.03 13.68
C LEU A 844 -15.05 19.74 13.19
N THR A 845 -16.37 19.78 13.14
CA THR A 845 -17.20 18.69 12.63
C THR A 845 -18.14 19.14 11.51
N GLY A 846 -18.94 18.25 10.96
CA GLY A 846 -19.94 18.59 9.96
C GLY A 846 -21.01 19.56 10.47
N GLU A 847 -21.26 19.60 11.77
CA GLU A 847 -22.29 20.42 12.44
C GLU A 847 -21.79 21.81 12.86
N THR A 848 -20.46 22.06 12.78
CA THR A 848 -19.88 23.35 13.19
C THR A 848 -20.36 24.47 12.26
N ARG A 849 -21.07 25.45 12.82
CA ARG A 849 -21.65 26.59 12.07
C ARG A 849 -20.62 27.70 11.80
N ASP A 850 -19.87 28.13 12.82
CA ASP A 850 -18.90 29.24 12.76
C ASP A 850 -17.48 28.70 12.57
N ARG A 851 -17.20 28.11 11.40
CA ARG A 851 -15.94 27.43 11.10
C ARG A 851 -14.72 28.37 11.17
N GLU A 852 -14.86 29.59 10.67
CA GLU A 852 -13.77 30.57 10.65
C GLU A 852 -13.31 30.89 12.09
N LYS A 853 -14.23 31.12 13.01
CA LYS A 853 -13.88 31.38 14.42
C LYS A 853 -13.14 30.22 15.09
N VAL A 854 -13.52 28.98 14.78
CA VAL A 854 -12.86 27.78 15.34
C VAL A 854 -11.45 27.65 14.80
N ILE A 855 -11.23 27.96 13.53
CA ILE A 855 -9.92 27.93 12.90
C ILE A 855 -9.05 29.03 13.44
N ASP A 856 -9.59 30.27 13.55
CA ASP A 856 -8.87 31.42 14.12
C ASP A 856 -8.47 31.17 15.57
N HIS A 857 -9.34 30.55 16.37
CA HIS A 857 -9.02 30.15 17.73
C HIS A 857 -7.81 29.22 17.79
N PHE A 858 -7.79 28.18 16.95
CA PHE A 858 -6.64 27.29 16.89
C PHE A 858 -5.37 28.00 16.40
N GLN A 859 -5.48 28.87 15.38
CA GLN A 859 -4.30 29.49 14.79
C GLN A 859 -3.71 30.60 15.67
N GLN A 860 -4.55 31.44 16.28
CA GLN A 860 -4.13 32.66 16.97
C GLN A 860 -3.87 32.45 18.45
N GLU A 861 -4.60 31.52 19.11
CA GLU A 861 -4.45 31.32 20.56
C GLU A 861 -3.27 30.38 20.87
N PRO A 862 -2.24 30.85 21.58
CA PRO A 862 -1.08 29.98 21.91
C PRO A 862 -1.43 28.83 22.86
N GLY A 863 -2.47 28.98 23.68
CA GLY A 863 -2.95 27.95 24.59
C GLY A 863 -3.69 26.80 23.92
N CYS A 864 -4.22 27.03 22.74
CA CYS A 864 -4.95 26.04 21.93
C CYS A 864 -3.96 25.20 21.08
N GLN A 865 -3.48 24.10 21.65
CA GLN A 865 -2.49 23.23 21.00
C GLN A 865 -3.14 22.11 20.19
N PHE A 866 -4.38 21.72 20.46
CA PHE A 866 -5.05 20.56 19.92
C PHE A 866 -6.24 20.94 19.04
N PHE A 867 -6.29 20.37 17.83
CA PHE A 867 -7.41 20.58 16.91
C PHE A 867 -8.03 19.25 16.51
N LEU A 868 -9.22 18.97 16.98
CA LEU A 868 -10.02 17.79 16.67
C LEU A 868 -10.81 18.01 15.38
N ILE A 869 -10.58 17.21 14.37
CA ILE A 869 -11.17 17.43 13.04
C ILE A 869 -11.81 16.13 12.54
N SER A 870 -13.10 16.19 12.24
CA SER A 870 -13.74 15.06 11.54
C SER A 870 -13.35 15.06 10.06
N LEU A 871 -13.22 13.86 9.50
CA LEU A 871 -12.82 13.62 8.11
C LEU A 871 -13.62 14.41 7.10
N LYS A 872 -14.96 14.40 7.25
CA LYS A 872 -15.86 15.10 6.35
C LYS A 872 -15.71 16.62 6.42
N ALA A 873 -15.32 17.15 7.56
CA ALA A 873 -15.03 18.57 7.75
C ALA A 873 -13.63 18.96 7.27
N GLY A 874 -12.64 18.06 7.41
CA GLY A 874 -11.26 18.29 6.98
C GLY A 874 -11.06 18.39 5.47
N GLY A 875 -12.00 17.90 4.63
CA GLY A 875 -11.96 18.01 3.17
C GLY A 875 -12.09 19.44 2.59
N LEU A 876 -12.23 20.45 3.41
CA LEU A 876 -12.67 21.81 3.04
C LEU A 876 -11.55 22.82 2.66
N GLY A 877 -10.41 22.38 2.19
CA GLY A 877 -9.39 23.33 1.69
C GLY A 877 -8.71 24.20 2.76
N LEU A 878 -8.75 23.77 4.03
CA LEU A 878 -8.18 24.49 5.16
C LEU A 878 -6.67 24.64 5.04
N ASN A 879 -6.13 25.76 5.51
CA ASN A 879 -4.69 25.96 5.68
C ASN A 879 -4.34 25.93 7.17
N LEU A 880 -3.62 24.89 7.61
CA LEU A 880 -3.30 24.64 9.01
C LEU A 880 -1.78 24.43 9.19
N THR A 881 -0.99 25.28 8.56
CA THR A 881 0.48 25.24 8.59
C THR A 881 1.10 25.53 9.97
N GLU A 882 0.30 25.97 10.91
CA GLU A 882 0.71 26.19 12.31
C GLU A 882 0.94 24.86 13.05
N ALA A 883 0.33 23.78 12.57
CA ALA A 883 0.49 22.44 13.14
C ALA A 883 1.65 21.70 12.47
N ASP A 884 2.43 21.02 13.29
CA ASP A 884 3.55 20.18 12.90
C ASP A 884 3.38 18.71 13.34
N TYR A 885 2.29 18.39 14.05
CA TYR A 885 1.90 17.02 14.39
C TYR A 885 0.52 16.68 13.82
N VAL A 886 0.40 15.48 13.24
CA VAL A 886 -0.85 14.95 12.71
C VAL A 886 -1.10 13.57 13.28
N PHE A 887 -2.19 13.41 14.03
CA PHE A 887 -2.62 12.17 14.63
C PHE A 887 -3.82 11.62 13.86
N LEU A 888 -3.70 10.43 13.30
CA LEU A 888 -4.78 9.69 12.66
C LEU A 888 -5.22 8.58 13.63
N LEU A 889 -6.37 8.74 14.25
CA LEU A 889 -6.83 7.85 15.33
C LEU A 889 -7.35 6.50 14.83
N ASP A 890 -7.83 6.46 13.61
CA ASP A 890 -8.38 5.27 12.97
C ASP A 890 -7.92 5.18 11.51
N PRO A 891 -7.58 3.97 11.00
CA PRO A 891 -7.19 3.81 9.60
C PRO A 891 -8.41 3.94 8.69
N TRP A 892 -8.26 4.63 7.58
CA TRP A 892 -9.34 4.87 6.64
C TRP A 892 -9.23 3.95 5.44
N TRP A 893 -10.38 3.49 4.93
CA TRP A 893 -10.41 2.69 3.70
C TRP A 893 -9.82 3.40 2.49
N ASN A 894 -9.79 4.73 2.52
CA ASN A 894 -9.32 5.59 1.46
C ASN A 894 -8.08 6.38 1.91
N VAL A 895 -6.91 5.94 1.46
CA VAL A 895 -5.59 6.58 1.70
C VAL A 895 -5.59 8.04 1.26
N THR A 896 -6.32 8.37 0.21
CA THR A 896 -6.39 9.74 -0.32
C THR A 896 -6.93 10.74 0.70
N LEU A 897 -7.92 10.35 1.50
CA LEU A 897 -8.47 11.21 2.53
C LEU A 897 -7.46 11.44 3.67
N GLU A 898 -6.67 10.42 4.01
CA GLU A 898 -5.55 10.57 4.96
C GLU A 898 -4.51 11.57 4.42
N GLU A 899 -4.10 11.42 3.17
CA GLU A 899 -3.16 12.34 2.53
C GLU A 899 -3.73 13.76 2.40
N GLN A 900 -5.02 13.91 2.15
CA GLN A 900 -5.69 15.20 2.18
C GLN A 900 -5.63 15.84 3.57
N ALA A 901 -5.88 15.07 4.63
CA ALA A 901 -5.79 15.54 6.00
C ALA A 901 -4.36 15.97 6.36
N ILE A 902 -3.37 15.15 6.04
CA ILE A 902 -1.95 15.44 6.26
C ILE A 902 -1.52 16.70 5.48
N SER A 903 -2.02 16.85 4.26
CA SER A 903 -1.71 18.01 3.40
C SER A 903 -2.22 19.36 3.93
N ARG A 904 -3.03 19.37 5.00
CA ARG A 904 -3.43 20.62 5.68
C ARG A 904 -2.29 21.22 6.50
N ALA A 905 -1.46 20.37 7.09
CA ALA A 905 -0.25 20.76 7.82
C ALA A 905 0.98 20.79 6.89
N HIS A 906 1.16 19.75 6.06
CA HIS A 906 2.32 19.60 5.18
C HIS A 906 2.07 20.26 3.82
N ARG A 907 2.18 21.58 3.77
CA ARG A 907 2.00 22.38 2.55
C ARG A 907 2.88 23.62 2.54
N GLN A 908 2.86 24.35 1.44
CA GLN A 908 3.60 25.60 1.31
C GLN A 908 3.26 26.57 2.45
N GLY A 909 4.27 27.08 3.12
CA GLY A 909 4.15 27.92 4.33
C GLY A 909 4.52 27.20 5.61
N GLN A 910 4.61 25.87 5.61
CA GLN A 910 5.14 25.09 6.72
C GLN A 910 6.64 25.36 6.90
N ARG A 911 7.05 25.58 8.16
CA ARG A 911 8.44 25.88 8.53
C ARG A 911 9.10 24.79 9.36
N ARG A 912 8.32 23.82 9.86
CA ARG A 912 8.76 22.73 10.74
C ARG A 912 8.54 21.40 10.06
N SER A 913 9.36 20.41 10.39
CA SER A 913 9.11 19.02 9.96
C SER A 913 7.76 18.54 10.51
N VAL A 914 7.01 17.84 9.67
CA VAL A 914 5.67 17.35 10.03
C VAL A 914 5.76 15.90 10.45
N PHE A 915 5.28 15.58 11.64
CA PHE A 915 5.22 14.23 12.22
C PHE A 915 3.81 13.68 12.12
N VAL A 916 3.67 12.56 11.44
CA VAL A 916 2.38 11.89 11.22
C VAL A 916 2.34 10.57 11.97
N TYR A 917 1.43 10.46 12.93
CA TYR A 917 1.23 9.24 13.72
C TYR A 917 -0.08 8.56 13.34
N ARG A 918 0.01 7.29 12.89
CA ARG A 918 -1.15 6.43 12.62
C ARG A 918 -1.32 5.43 13.77
N PHE A 919 -2.40 5.55 14.53
CA PHE A 919 -2.68 4.67 15.67
C PHE A 919 -3.47 3.45 15.24
N ILE A 920 -2.89 2.28 15.38
CA ILE A 920 -3.46 1.01 14.92
C ILE A 920 -3.55 0.04 16.09
N SER A 921 -4.74 -0.50 16.33
CA SER A 921 -4.92 -1.52 17.38
C SER A 921 -4.44 -2.87 16.87
N SER A 922 -3.45 -3.45 17.57
CA SER A 922 -2.81 -4.71 17.21
C SER A 922 -3.78 -5.90 17.28
N GLY A 923 -3.67 -6.82 16.32
CA GLY A 923 -4.50 -8.02 16.27
C GLY A 923 -5.95 -7.76 15.87
N THR A 924 -6.25 -6.62 15.27
CA THR A 924 -7.62 -6.23 14.90
C THR A 924 -7.79 -6.09 13.37
N LEU A 925 -9.03 -5.82 12.97
CA LEU A 925 -9.38 -5.49 11.59
C LEU A 925 -8.62 -4.27 11.04
N GLU A 926 -8.11 -3.39 11.91
CA GLU A 926 -7.35 -2.21 11.48
C GLU A 926 -6.03 -2.57 10.78
N GLU A 927 -5.34 -3.62 11.21
CA GLU A 927 -4.17 -4.12 10.49
C GLU A 927 -4.51 -4.64 9.09
N GLU A 928 -5.68 -5.26 8.94
CA GLU A 928 -6.12 -5.73 7.62
C GLU A 928 -6.49 -4.55 6.70
N ILE A 929 -7.04 -3.46 7.26
CA ILE A 929 -7.27 -2.22 6.51
C ILE A 929 -5.95 -1.66 5.99
N LEU A 930 -4.89 -1.63 6.80
CA LEU A 930 -3.56 -1.20 6.35
C LEU A 930 -3.04 -2.07 5.19
N ARG A 931 -3.17 -3.40 5.29
CA ARG A 931 -2.75 -4.30 4.20
C ARG A 931 -3.53 -4.04 2.90
N ILE A 932 -4.81 -3.74 3.02
CA ILE A 932 -5.65 -3.37 1.87
C ILE A 932 -5.20 -2.01 1.30
N GLN A 933 -4.90 -1.03 2.15
CA GLN A 933 -4.35 0.26 1.74
C GLN A 933 -3.03 0.08 0.96
N ASP A 934 -2.10 -0.73 1.47
CA ASP A 934 -0.81 -1.01 0.82
C ASP A 934 -0.97 -1.66 -0.55
N ARG A 935 -1.91 -2.60 -0.68
CA ARG A 935 -2.23 -3.21 -1.98
C ARG A 935 -2.80 -2.19 -2.96
N LYS A 936 -3.71 -1.34 -2.51
CA LYS A 936 -4.28 -0.26 -3.35
C LYS A 936 -3.18 0.71 -3.78
N GLN A 937 -2.32 1.13 -2.84
CA GLN A 937 -1.22 2.04 -3.14
C GLN A 937 -0.21 1.41 -4.12
N SER A 938 0.08 0.12 -3.99
CA SER A 938 0.92 -0.62 -4.93
C SER A 938 0.32 -0.66 -6.33
N LEU A 939 -0.99 -0.85 -6.45
CA LEU A 939 -1.72 -0.81 -7.73
C LEU A 939 -1.67 0.59 -8.35
N ILE A 940 -1.96 1.63 -7.55
CA ILE A 940 -1.89 3.03 -7.97
C ILE A 940 -0.49 3.36 -8.49
N ASN A 941 0.53 3.00 -7.71
CA ASN A 941 1.92 3.24 -8.08
C ASN A 941 2.32 2.46 -9.34
N ALA A 942 1.91 1.20 -9.50
CA ALA A 942 2.22 0.41 -10.68
C ALA A 942 1.66 1.03 -11.97
N VAL A 943 0.49 1.68 -11.91
CA VAL A 943 -0.15 2.30 -13.07
C VAL A 943 0.28 3.76 -13.26
N LEU A 944 0.45 4.52 -12.17
CA LEU A 944 0.66 5.97 -12.21
C LEU A 944 2.11 6.43 -11.95
N SER A 945 3.01 5.57 -11.42
CA SER A 945 4.37 6.00 -11.02
C SER A 945 5.26 6.47 -12.18
N CYS A 946 4.93 6.17 -13.42
CA CYS A 946 5.67 6.64 -14.61
C CYS A 946 5.10 7.91 -15.22
N LEU A 947 4.09 8.51 -14.59
CA LEU A 947 3.55 9.80 -15.00
C LEU A 947 4.42 10.97 -14.51
N ASN A 948 5.46 10.66 -13.74
CA ASN A 948 6.40 11.63 -13.13
C ASN A 948 7.65 11.89 -13.99
N LYS A 949 7.57 11.65 -15.31
CA LYS A 949 8.70 11.98 -16.22
C LYS A 949 8.31 13.04 -17.22
#